data_5bbd516b3a4d7bd5a801f18903581975
#
_entry.id   5bbd516b3a4d7bd5a801f18903581975
#
_cell.length_a   1.000
_cell.length_b   1.000
_cell.length_c   1.000
_cell.angle_alpha   90.00
_cell.angle_beta   90.00
_cell.angle_gamma   90.00
#
_symmetry.space_group_name_H-M   'P 1'
#
loop_
_entity.id
_entity.type
_entity.pdbx_description
1 polymer ?
#
loop_
_entity_poly.entity_id
_entity_poly.type
_entity_poly.pdbx_seq_one_letter_code
_entity_poly.pdbx_strand_id
1 'polypeptide(L)'
;MRNRVYLLLFSCLLPWLVKSQPASDKTFEKDYVAYLFTYFTGNHISQEAICFAVSMDGYNYWALNDNKPVIDSKVISSTGGVRDPHILRSEDGKTFYMVVTDMVSDNGWDSNRAMVLLKSDDLVNWSHAVINMQKRYAGQEKLKRVWAPQTIIDPEAGKYMVYWSMKYGDGADVIYYAYANKDFTDLEGEPKPLFIPENKLSCIDGDIVYKDGVYHLFYKTEGHGNGVKVATTRSLTSGQWTEEPDYKQQTDKPVEGAGTFKLIGQDKYILMYDVYTSGKYQFTETTDLKNFKVIDSEVNMNFHPRHGAIIPITRAELKRITDKWGKPAELGELPNNPVLPGFHADPEILYSKQTKKYYIHSTTDGHAGWGGWSFNVFSSDNLKDWTDEGTMLDLKSDQVSWADGNAWAPCIEEKLVNGKYKYYFYYSGNPTDNSGKQIGVAIADSPTGPFVDLGHPIITSSPVGHGQQIDVDVFTDPVSGKPYIYWGNGYMAGAELNKDMTSLKKKTITVMTPEGGTLQDYAYREAPYVFYRNGLYYFLWSVDDTGSPNYHVAYGTSKSPLGPITVAKDPVILIQDPAKGIYGTAHNSVLQIPGTDEWYIVYHRINKNYLKPEQSPGTHREVCIDRMEFNADGTIRQVKPT
;
A
#
# COMPACT_ATOMS: atom_id res chain seq x y z
N MET A 1 58.00 9.23 47.37
CA MET A 1 56.55 9.30 47.32
C MET A 1 56.15 9.90 45.99
N ARG A 2 55.68 9.07 45.04
CA ARG A 2 55.24 9.50 43.70
C ARG A 2 53.73 9.26 43.62
N ASN A 3 52.96 10.34 43.60
CA ASN A 3 51.52 10.33 43.33
C ASN A 3 51.29 10.07 41.85
N ARG A 4 50.56 8.99 41.53
CA ARG A 4 49.98 8.75 40.21
C ARG A 4 48.52 9.20 40.23
N VAL A 5 48.21 10.21 39.40
CA VAL A 5 46.87 10.65 39.10
C VAL A 5 46.34 9.79 37.96
N TYR A 6 45.26 9.05 38.19
CA TYR A 6 44.50 8.35 37.14
C TYR A 6 43.43 9.28 36.58
N LEU A 7 43.55 9.61 35.30
CA LEU A 7 42.54 10.33 34.55
C LEU A 7 41.51 9.29 34.04
N LEU A 8 40.30 9.32 34.58
CA LEU A 8 39.15 8.56 34.07
C LEU A 8 38.54 9.32 32.90
N LEU A 9 38.70 8.79 31.69
CA LEU A 9 37.97 9.22 30.50
C LEU A 9 36.55 8.56 30.53
N PHE A 10 35.53 9.38 30.82
CA PHE A 10 34.15 9.04 30.59
C PHE A 10 33.87 9.22 29.09
N SER A 11 33.79 8.10 28.34
CA SER A 11 33.21 8.11 26.99
C SER A 11 31.70 8.06 27.11
N CYS A 12 31.04 9.20 26.88
CA CYS A 12 29.59 9.25 26.65
C CYS A 12 29.25 8.53 25.34
N LEU A 13 28.86 7.27 25.41
CA LEU A 13 28.14 6.59 24.33
C LEU A 13 26.70 7.10 24.33
N LEU A 14 26.42 8.06 23.47
CA LEU A 14 25.04 8.38 23.09
C LEU A 14 24.47 7.19 22.32
N PRO A 15 23.37 6.57 22.77
CA PRO A 15 22.71 5.57 21.94
C PRO A 15 22.09 6.29 20.72
N TRP A 16 22.50 5.87 19.55
CA TRP A 16 21.80 6.20 18.32
C TRP A 16 20.42 5.54 18.39
N LEU A 17 19.42 6.35 18.67
CA LEU A 17 18.01 5.98 18.45
C LEU A 17 17.81 5.84 16.93
N VAL A 18 17.99 4.64 16.44
CA VAL A 18 17.43 4.25 15.16
C VAL A 18 15.91 4.23 15.39
N LYS A 19 15.24 5.30 15.01
CA LYS A 19 13.78 5.27 14.85
C LYS A 19 13.50 4.26 13.75
N SER A 20 13.09 3.04 14.12
CA SER A 20 12.46 2.14 13.18
C SER A 20 11.17 2.80 12.72
N GLN A 21 11.07 3.11 11.43
CA GLN A 21 9.80 3.56 10.86
C GLN A 21 8.74 2.44 11.05
N PRO A 22 7.51 2.82 11.41
CA PRO A 22 6.43 1.85 11.55
C PRO A 22 6.19 1.13 10.22
N ALA A 23 5.95 -0.16 10.27
CA ALA A 23 5.66 -1.01 9.10
C ALA A 23 4.41 -0.56 8.30
N SER A 24 3.55 0.27 8.89
CA SER A 24 2.33 0.83 8.29
C SER A 24 2.57 1.86 7.19
N ASP A 25 3.77 2.38 7.06
CA ASP A 25 4.10 3.43 6.11
C ASP A 25 4.48 2.93 4.70
N LYS A 26 4.53 1.60 4.51
CA LYS A 26 4.99 1.00 3.27
C LYS A 26 3.83 0.66 2.34
N THR A 27 3.86 1.15 1.09
CA THR A 27 2.92 0.73 0.05
C THR A 27 3.27 -0.69 -0.41
N PHE A 28 2.28 -1.59 -0.41
CA PHE A 28 2.43 -2.97 -0.88
C PHE A 28 1.94 -3.11 -2.33
N GLU A 29 2.47 -4.09 -3.07
CA GLU A 29 2.03 -4.36 -4.45
C GLU A 29 0.51 -4.59 -4.55
N LYS A 30 -0.10 -5.17 -3.53
CA LYS A 30 -1.55 -5.40 -3.45
C LYS A 30 -2.40 -4.11 -3.38
N ASP A 31 -1.82 -2.99 -2.98
CA ASP A 31 -2.53 -1.71 -2.86
C ASP A 31 -2.64 -1.00 -4.21
N TYR A 32 -1.90 -1.45 -5.21
CA TYR A 32 -2.00 -0.93 -6.55
C TYR A 32 -3.27 -1.43 -7.23
N VAL A 33 -4.03 -0.51 -7.80
CA VAL A 33 -5.32 -0.79 -8.46
C VAL A 33 -5.38 -0.33 -9.90
N ALA A 34 -4.39 0.47 -10.34
CA ALA A 34 -4.35 1.07 -11.65
C ALA A 34 -2.91 1.40 -12.06
N TYR A 35 -2.75 1.89 -13.26
CA TYR A 35 -1.48 2.35 -13.83
C TYR A 35 -1.58 3.82 -14.22
N LEU A 36 -0.50 4.57 -14.00
CA LEU A 36 -0.29 5.91 -14.52
C LEU A 36 0.75 5.85 -15.63
N PHE A 37 0.38 6.30 -16.82
CA PHE A 37 1.28 6.49 -17.96
C PHE A 37 1.63 7.97 -18.08
N THR A 38 2.92 8.31 -18.00
CA THR A 38 3.47 9.63 -18.25
C THR A 38 4.08 9.65 -19.65
N TYR A 39 3.71 10.64 -20.50
CA TYR A 39 4.14 10.68 -21.89
C TYR A 39 4.14 12.13 -22.41
N PHE A 40 4.68 12.34 -23.62
CA PHE A 40 4.49 13.55 -24.42
C PHE A 40 3.88 13.17 -25.78
N THR A 41 3.48 14.11 -26.62
CA THR A 41 2.61 13.80 -27.77
C THR A 41 3.21 14.07 -29.15
N GLY A 42 4.32 14.78 -29.26
CA GLY A 42 4.93 15.05 -30.57
C GLY A 42 6.10 16.03 -30.54
N ASN A 43 6.51 16.51 -31.73
CA ASN A 43 7.71 17.28 -31.96
C ASN A 43 7.44 18.79 -32.15
N HIS A 44 6.32 19.28 -31.70
CA HIS A 44 6.00 20.73 -31.70
C HIS A 44 5.96 21.22 -30.26
N ILE A 45 6.37 22.45 -29.98
CA ILE A 45 6.45 23.03 -28.64
C ILE A 45 5.17 22.82 -27.78
N SER A 46 4.00 22.81 -28.42
CA SER A 46 2.73 22.55 -27.74
C SER A 46 2.49 21.08 -27.41
N GLN A 47 3.29 20.18 -27.97
CA GLN A 47 3.24 18.72 -27.80
C GLN A 47 4.40 18.20 -26.93
N GLU A 48 5.45 19.02 -26.77
CA GLU A 48 6.62 18.75 -25.92
C GLU A 48 6.30 19.16 -24.48
N ALA A 49 5.39 18.39 -23.86
CA ALA A 49 4.87 18.62 -22.53
C ALA A 49 4.41 17.31 -21.89
N ILE A 50 4.40 17.28 -20.56
CA ILE A 50 4.01 16.09 -19.80
C ILE A 50 2.49 15.93 -19.84
N CYS A 51 2.04 14.80 -20.37
CA CYS A 51 0.66 14.33 -20.34
C CYS A 51 0.54 13.08 -19.48
N PHE A 52 -0.66 12.84 -18.93
CA PHE A 52 -0.99 11.67 -18.14
C PHE A 52 -2.12 10.88 -18.77
N ALA A 53 -2.02 9.55 -18.70
CA ALA A 53 -3.14 8.64 -18.95
C ALA A 53 -3.21 7.59 -17.83
N VAL A 54 -4.36 6.97 -17.68
CA VAL A 54 -4.61 5.95 -16.66
C VAL A 54 -5.16 4.67 -17.26
N SER A 55 -4.86 3.54 -16.63
CA SER A 55 -5.38 2.21 -17.00
C SER A 55 -5.69 1.42 -15.74
N MET A 56 -6.76 0.60 -15.77
CA MET A 56 -7.08 -0.32 -14.67
C MET A 56 -6.42 -1.69 -14.82
N ASP A 57 -5.98 -2.05 -16.02
CA ASP A 57 -5.54 -3.40 -16.37
C ASP A 57 -4.14 -3.47 -17.00
N GLY A 58 -3.55 -2.31 -17.35
CA GLY A 58 -2.27 -2.22 -18.06
C GLY A 58 -2.38 -2.41 -19.57
N TYR A 59 -3.60 -2.54 -20.11
CA TYR A 59 -3.86 -2.73 -21.54
C TYR A 59 -4.74 -1.63 -22.13
N ASN A 60 -5.72 -1.12 -21.38
CA ASN A 60 -6.66 -0.09 -21.82
C ASN A 60 -6.34 1.23 -21.14
N TYR A 61 -5.92 2.23 -21.92
CA TYR A 61 -5.45 3.53 -21.41
C TYR A 61 -6.32 4.68 -21.87
N TRP A 62 -6.63 5.60 -20.96
CA TRP A 62 -7.40 6.80 -21.21
C TRP A 62 -6.64 8.03 -20.74
N ALA A 63 -6.48 9.00 -21.67
CA ALA A 63 -5.83 10.26 -21.36
C ALA A 63 -6.62 11.06 -20.31
N LEU A 64 -5.90 11.66 -19.37
CA LEU A 64 -6.43 12.66 -18.46
C LEU A 64 -6.37 14.05 -19.09
N ASN A 65 -7.10 15.02 -18.51
CA ASN A 65 -7.10 16.44 -18.93
C ASN A 65 -7.38 16.64 -20.43
N ASP A 66 -8.26 15.82 -21.03
CA ASP A 66 -8.54 15.83 -22.48
C ASP A 66 -7.27 15.71 -23.35
N ASN A 67 -6.31 14.91 -22.93
CA ASN A 67 -4.99 14.76 -23.57
C ASN A 67 -4.18 16.07 -23.63
N LYS A 68 -4.43 17.01 -22.73
CA LYS A 68 -3.66 18.26 -22.58
C LYS A 68 -2.58 18.09 -21.51
N PRO A 69 -1.52 18.94 -21.56
CA PRO A 69 -0.47 18.91 -20.53
C PRO A 69 -1.01 19.05 -19.11
N VAL A 70 -0.45 18.27 -18.19
CA VAL A 70 -0.77 18.30 -16.75
C VAL A 70 0.22 19.17 -15.95
N ILE A 71 1.37 19.47 -16.53
CA ILE A 71 2.41 20.37 -15.97
C ILE A 71 2.79 21.38 -17.06
N ASP A 72 2.90 22.65 -16.70
CA ASP A 72 3.29 23.71 -17.64
C ASP A 72 4.80 23.66 -17.90
N SER A 73 5.18 23.21 -19.10
CA SER A 73 6.58 23.09 -19.53
C SER A 73 7.35 24.42 -19.46
N LYS A 74 6.66 25.56 -19.66
CA LYS A 74 7.29 26.90 -19.58
C LYS A 74 7.72 27.27 -18.16
N VAL A 75 7.06 26.69 -17.15
CA VAL A 75 7.40 26.93 -15.75
C VAL A 75 8.59 26.05 -15.31
N ILE A 76 8.61 24.80 -15.77
CA ILE A 76 9.54 23.80 -15.25
C ILE A 76 10.84 23.68 -16.05
N SER A 77 10.90 24.15 -17.30
CA SER A 77 12.05 23.98 -18.20
C SER A 77 12.71 25.30 -18.58
N SER A 78 13.95 25.23 -19.04
CA SER A 78 14.68 26.39 -19.54
C SER A 78 14.39 26.70 -21.02
N THR A 79 13.87 25.72 -21.78
CA THR A 79 13.57 25.85 -23.21
C THR A 79 12.10 26.14 -23.50
N GLY A 80 11.22 25.89 -22.54
CA GLY A 80 9.77 25.97 -22.68
C GLY A 80 9.10 24.70 -23.17
N GLY A 81 9.87 23.62 -23.42
CA GLY A 81 9.40 22.29 -23.78
C GLY A 81 10.09 21.20 -23.01
N VAL A 82 9.42 20.07 -22.80
CA VAL A 82 9.98 18.86 -22.17
C VAL A 82 9.52 17.60 -22.87
N ARG A 83 10.40 16.57 -22.86
CA ARG A 83 10.21 15.29 -23.55
C ARG A 83 10.60 14.13 -22.64
N ASP A 84 10.26 12.93 -23.05
CA ASP A 84 10.73 11.65 -22.48
C ASP A 84 10.50 11.55 -20.97
N PRO A 85 9.28 11.78 -20.44
CA PRO A 85 9.04 11.74 -19.01
C PRO A 85 9.19 10.32 -18.49
N HIS A 86 10.13 10.13 -17.55
CA HIS A 86 10.27 8.90 -16.77
C HIS A 86 9.91 9.17 -15.33
N ILE A 87 9.04 8.34 -14.76
CA ILE A 87 8.54 8.46 -13.40
C ILE A 87 8.92 7.24 -12.57
N LEU A 88 9.34 7.47 -11.31
CA LEU A 88 9.69 6.45 -10.33
C LEU A 88 8.98 6.74 -9.01
N ARG A 89 8.44 5.70 -8.37
CA ARG A 89 7.99 5.75 -6.98
C ARG A 89 9.17 5.49 -6.06
N SER A 90 9.28 6.25 -4.96
CA SER A 90 10.26 6.03 -3.90
C SER A 90 10.09 4.67 -3.20
N GLU A 91 11.12 4.20 -2.51
CA GLU A 91 11.07 2.93 -1.77
C GLU A 91 10.07 2.94 -0.60
N ASP A 92 9.80 4.11 -0.01
CA ASP A 92 8.78 4.27 1.02
C ASP A 92 7.35 4.34 0.47
N GLY A 93 7.21 4.39 -0.88
CA GLY A 93 5.94 4.42 -1.57
C GLY A 93 5.22 5.76 -1.56
N LYS A 94 5.77 6.82 -0.95
CA LYS A 94 5.08 8.09 -0.70
C LYS A 94 5.48 9.21 -1.64
N THR A 95 6.72 9.20 -2.12
CA THR A 95 7.28 10.25 -2.99
C THR A 95 7.43 9.74 -4.43
N PHE A 96 7.19 10.61 -5.38
CA PHE A 96 7.39 10.36 -6.81
C PHE A 96 8.49 11.24 -7.33
N TYR A 97 9.40 10.64 -8.08
CA TYR A 97 10.46 11.32 -8.80
C TYR A 97 10.18 11.22 -10.30
N MET A 98 10.30 12.32 -11.01
CA MET A 98 10.19 12.32 -12.47
C MET A 98 11.40 13.06 -13.05
N VAL A 99 11.90 12.57 -14.16
CA VAL A 99 12.97 13.21 -14.92
C VAL A 99 12.53 13.37 -16.37
N VAL A 100 12.87 14.51 -16.98
CA VAL A 100 12.49 14.82 -18.35
C VAL A 100 13.63 15.51 -19.09
N THR A 101 13.68 15.34 -20.41
CA THR A 101 14.55 16.08 -21.33
C THR A 101 14.06 17.53 -21.44
N ASP A 102 14.90 18.52 -21.12
CA ASP A 102 14.60 19.96 -21.31
C ASP A 102 14.95 20.33 -22.75
N MET A 103 13.96 20.28 -23.64
CA MET A 103 14.19 20.45 -25.07
C MET A 103 12.95 20.94 -25.81
N VAL A 104 13.18 21.78 -26.81
CA VAL A 104 12.24 22.09 -27.91
C VAL A 104 12.90 21.65 -29.21
N SER A 105 12.34 20.65 -29.90
CA SER A 105 12.95 20.04 -31.11
C SER A 105 13.04 21.01 -32.28
N ASP A 106 12.16 22.00 -32.36
CA ASP A 106 12.22 23.09 -33.37
C ASP A 106 13.55 23.88 -33.29
N ASN A 107 14.23 23.87 -32.14
CA ASN A 107 15.56 24.47 -31.97
C ASN A 107 16.71 23.59 -32.50
N GLY A 108 16.38 22.43 -33.04
CA GLY A 108 17.32 21.42 -33.55
C GLY A 108 17.64 20.31 -32.56
N TRP A 109 17.92 19.11 -33.09
CA TRP A 109 18.14 17.90 -32.29
C TRP A 109 19.41 17.92 -31.41
N ASP A 110 20.39 18.77 -31.74
CA ASP A 110 21.61 18.99 -30.94
C ASP A 110 21.52 20.23 -30.05
N SER A 111 20.32 20.77 -29.79
CA SER A 111 20.13 22.07 -29.10
C SER A 111 20.11 21.97 -27.59
N ASN A 112 19.73 20.85 -27.00
CA ASN A 112 19.52 20.77 -25.57
C ASN A 112 20.80 20.49 -24.76
N ARG A 113 20.85 21.04 -23.54
CA ARG A 113 21.98 20.88 -22.61
C ARG A 113 21.53 20.56 -21.20
N ALA A 114 20.23 20.35 -21.03
CA ALA A 114 19.64 20.25 -19.69
C ALA A 114 18.61 19.10 -19.60
N MET A 115 18.40 18.67 -18.39
CA MET A 115 17.26 17.86 -17.96
C MET A 115 16.55 18.58 -16.81
N VAL A 116 15.33 18.15 -16.50
CA VAL A 116 14.59 18.63 -15.34
C VAL A 116 14.38 17.46 -14.38
N LEU A 117 14.70 17.68 -13.11
CA LEU A 117 14.34 16.81 -12.01
C LEU A 117 13.05 17.34 -11.39
N LEU A 118 12.06 16.47 -11.20
CA LEU A 118 10.77 16.81 -10.56
C LEU A 118 10.50 15.87 -9.40
N LYS A 119 9.87 16.40 -8.34
CA LYS A 119 9.48 15.65 -7.15
C LYS A 119 8.06 16.00 -6.73
N SER A 120 7.27 14.99 -6.37
CA SER A 120 5.89 15.14 -5.88
C SER A 120 5.60 14.11 -4.79
N ASP A 121 4.76 14.46 -3.82
CA ASP A 121 4.23 13.53 -2.83
C ASP A 121 2.75 13.18 -3.11
N ASP A 122 2.19 13.71 -4.21
CA ASP A 122 0.76 13.56 -4.50
C ASP A 122 0.41 13.35 -5.98
N LEU A 123 1.39 13.31 -6.89
CA LEU A 123 1.24 13.24 -8.36
C LEU A 123 0.58 14.46 -9.01
N VAL A 124 0.16 15.46 -8.24
CA VAL A 124 -0.55 16.67 -8.70
C VAL A 124 0.34 17.91 -8.61
N ASN A 125 1.00 18.07 -7.47
CA ASN A 125 1.88 19.21 -7.21
C ASN A 125 3.34 18.79 -7.33
N TRP A 126 4.09 19.47 -8.17
CA TRP A 126 5.46 19.11 -8.51
C TRP A 126 6.42 20.26 -8.21
N SER A 127 7.43 20.00 -7.41
CA SER A 127 8.64 20.84 -7.34
C SER A 127 9.60 20.44 -8.46
N HIS A 128 10.47 21.34 -8.91
CA HIS A 128 11.37 21.07 -10.03
C HIS A 128 12.72 21.76 -9.88
N ALA A 129 13.73 21.21 -10.57
CA ALA A 129 15.05 21.81 -10.72
C ALA A 129 15.60 21.52 -12.12
N VAL A 130 16.10 22.56 -12.79
CA VAL A 130 16.74 22.44 -14.11
C VAL A 130 18.23 22.20 -13.93
N ILE A 131 18.73 21.08 -14.46
CA ILE A 131 20.16 20.72 -14.43
C ILE A 131 20.75 20.93 -15.82
N ASN A 132 21.38 22.07 -16.05
CA ASN A 132 22.10 22.34 -17.29
C ASN A 132 23.54 21.84 -17.17
N MET A 133 23.89 20.81 -17.90
CA MET A 133 25.17 20.09 -17.82
C MET A 133 26.35 20.99 -18.18
N GLN A 134 26.22 21.85 -19.19
CA GLN A 134 27.31 22.77 -19.57
C GLN A 134 27.57 23.85 -18.51
N LYS A 135 26.55 24.29 -17.82
CA LYS A 135 26.69 25.30 -16.76
C LYS A 135 27.11 24.70 -15.43
N ARG A 136 26.71 23.47 -15.18
CA ARG A 136 26.94 22.77 -13.90
C ARG A 136 28.33 22.20 -13.79
N TYR A 137 28.91 21.74 -14.90
CA TYR A 137 30.19 21.04 -14.91
C TYR A 137 31.19 21.69 -15.86
N ALA A 138 32.45 21.79 -15.46
CA ALA A 138 33.54 22.28 -16.30
C ALA A 138 33.89 21.25 -17.42
N GLY A 139 34.42 21.71 -18.54
CA GLY A 139 34.86 20.83 -19.62
C GLY A 139 33.76 20.29 -20.52
N GLN A 140 32.53 20.84 -20.38
CA GLN A 140 31.35 20.41 -21.13
C GLN A 140 31.09 21.23 -22.40
N GLU A 141 32.07 21.98 -22.91
CA GLU A 141 31.90 22.91 -24.03
C GLU A 141 31.49 22.21 -25.34
N LYS A 142 31.92 20.95 -25.51
CA LYS A 142 31.60 20.12 -26.69
C LYS A 142 30.33 19.31 -26.56
N LEU A 143 29.61 19.42 -25.44
CA LEU A 143 28.35 18.72 -25.22
C LEU A 143 27.31 19.15 -26.26
N LYS A 144 26.66 18.20 -26.93
CA LYS A 144 25.64 18.42 -27.95
C LYS A 144 24.25 18.01 -27.49
N ARG A 145 24.15 16.93 -26.69
CA ARG A 145 22.86 16.33 -26.30
C ARG A 145 22.86 15.89 -24.85
N VAL A 146 21.70 16.05 -24.20
CA VAL A 146 21.34 15.49 -22.90
C VAL A 146 19.93 14.93 -23.06
N TRP A 147 19.79 13.65 -23.40
CA TRP A 147 18.52 13.07 -23.84
C TRP A 147 18.03 11.97 -22.93
N ALA A 148 16.70 11.84 -22.88
CA ALA A 148 15.94 10.74 -22.28
C ALA A 148 16.48 10.32 -20.90
N PRO A 149 16.51 11.24 -19.92
CA PRO A 149 16.90 10.89 -18.55
C PRO A 149 15.89 9.94 -17.94
N GLN A 150 16.40 8.96 -17.20
CA GLN A 150 15.61 8.05 -16.38
C GLN A 150 16.19 7.96 -14.97
N THR A 151 15.47 7.35 -14.04
CA THR A 151 15.92 7.21 -12.65
C THR A 151 15.57 5.83 -12.09
N ILE A 152 16.49 5.31 -11.27
CA ILE A 152 16.34 4.03 -10.57
C ILE A 152 16.97 4.15 -9.18
N ILE A 153 16.49 3.36 -8.22
CA ILE A 153 17.21 3.21 -6.96
C ILE A 153 18.44 2.31 -7.16
N ASP A 154 19.58 2.76 -6.67
CA ASP A 154 20.77 1.93 -6.51
C ASP A 154 20.86 1.49 -5.05
N PRO A 155 20.51 0.24 -4.72
CA PRO A 155 20.52 -0.23 -3.33
C PRO A 155 21.94 -0.38 -2.76
N GLU A 156 22.97 -0.55 -3.61
CA GLU A 156 24.37 -0.61 -3.16
C GLU A 156 24.84 0.75 -2.66
N ALA A 157 24.41 1.82 -3.32
CA ALA A 157 24.73 3.20 -2.91
C ALA A 157 23.71 3.79 -1.93
N GLY A 158 22.49 3.21 -1.82
CA GLY A 158 21.36 3.76 -1.07
C GLY A 158 20.90 5.11 -1.62
N LYS A 159 20.93 5.29 -2.96
CA LYS A 159 20.68 6.58 -3.63
C LYS A 159 19.87 6.40 -4.91
N TYR A 160 19.16 7.44 -5.30
CA TYR A 160 18.52 7.51 -6.60
C TYR A 160 19.55 7.87 -7.67
N MET A 161 19.77 6.93 -8.60
CA MET A 161 20.60 7.13 -9.78
C MET A 161 19.74 7.78 -10.88
N VAL A 162 20.21 8.90 -11.44
CA VAL A 162 19.69 9.45 -12.69
C VAL A 162 20.67 9.05 -13.78
N TYR A 163 20.18 8.50 -14.90
CA TYR A 163 20.99 8.12 -16.04
C TYR A 163 20.36 8.62 -17.34
N TRP A 164 21.20 8.97 -18.32
CA TRP A 164 20.75 9.64 -19.55
C TRP A 164 21.78 9.52 -20.65
N SER A 165 21.37 9.81 -21.88
CA SER A 165 22.26 9.79 -23.05
C SER A 165 22.96 11.12 -23.22
N MET A 166 24.27 11.11 -23.44
CA MET A 166 25.07 12.31 -23.81
C MET A 166 25.91 12.07 -25.05
N LYS A 167 26.07 13.18 -25.81
CA LYS A 167 26.94 13.23 -26.99
C LYS A 167 27.89 14.40 -26.92
N TYR A 168 29.16 14.13 -27.22
CA TYR A 168 30.21 15.14 -27.28
C TYR A 168 30.78 15.26 -28.70
N GLY A 169 30.71 16.45 -29.31
CA GLY A 169 31.22 16.68 -30.65
C GLY A 169 30.61 15.69 -31.65
N ASP A 170 31.48 15.04 -32.43
CA ASP A 170 31.12 14.02 -33.42
C ASP A 170 31.25 12.58 -32.88
N GLY A 171 31.42 12.44 -31.54
CA GLY A 171 31.48 11.14 -30.87
C GLY A 171 30.14 10.40 -30.83
N ALA A 172 30.17 9.19 -30.31
CA ALA A 172 28.97 8.39 -30.08
C ALA A 172 28.13 8.95 -28.93
N ASP A 173 26.81 8.74 -28.98
CA ASP A 173 25.96 8.89 -27.81
C ASP A 173 26.25 7.74 -26.85
N VAL A 174 26.40 8.05 -25.57
CA VAL A 174 26.74 7.12 -24.48
C VAL A 174 25.80 7.35 -23.31
N ILE A 175 25.43 6.29 -22.61
CA ILE A 175 24.59 6.41 -21.39
C ILE A 175 25.50 6.72 -20.21
N TYR A 176 25.26 7.88 -19.58
CA TYR A 176 25.93 8.37 -18.38
C TYR A 176 24.99 8.31 -17.17
N TYR A 177 25.55 8.42 -15.98
CA TYR A 177 24.79 8.54 -14.74
C TYR A 177 25.44 9.50 -13.76
N ALA A 178 24.62 9.99 -12.82
CA ALA A 178 25.02 10.58 -11.53
C ALA A 178 23.93 10.28 -10.50
N TYR A 179 24.26 10.41 -9.23
CA TYR A 179 23.24 10.28 -8.19
C TYR A 179 22.53 11.62 -7.97
N ALA A 180 21.23 11.58 -7.75
CA ALA A 180 20.50 12.74 -7.26
C ALA A 180 20.85 13.02 -5.79
N ASN A 181 20.86 14.29 -5.40
CA ASN A 181 20.94 14.65 -4.00
C ASN A 181 19.65 14.25 -3.25
N LYS A 182 19.70 14.28 -1.90
CA LYS A 182 18.60 13.85 -1.04
C LYS A 182 17.25 14.54 -1.35
N ASP A 183 17.30 15.81 -1.76
CA ASP A 183 16.09 16.60 -2.03
C ASP A 183 15.59 16.47 -3.47
N PHE A 184 16.32 15.74 -4.32
CA PHE A 184 16.07 15.59 -5.76
C PHE A 184 16.06 16.92 -6.51
N THR A 185 16.99 17.81 -6.18
CA THR A 185 17.11 19.17 -6.75
C THR A 185 18.42 19.42 -7.46
N ASP A 186 19.40 18.51 -7.36
CA ASP A 186 20.71 18.59 -8.03
C ASP A 186 21.31 17.17 -8.15
N LEU A 187 22.38 17.06 -8.92
CA LEU A 187 23.18 15.84 -9.06
C LEU A 187 24.45 15.92 -8.20
N GLU A 188 24.82 14.80 -7.58
CA GLU A 188 26.04 14.67 -6.79
C GLU A 188 27.22 14.23 -7.68
N GLY A 189 28.30 15.01 -7.68
CA GLY A 189 29.51 14.72 -8.45
C GLY A 189 29.34 14.95 -9.95
N GLU A 190 30.35 14.54 -10.72
CA GLU A 190 30.37 14.63 -12.18
C GLU A 190 29.72 13.40 -12.81
N PRO A 191 29.09 13.54 -14.00
CA PRO A 191 28.56 12.42 -14.76
C PRO A 191 29.63 11.38 -15.10
N LYS A 192 29.32 10.11 -14.92
CA LYS A 192 30.19 8.98 -15.25
C LYS A 192 29.50 8.10 -16.31
N PRO A 193 30.27 7.47 -17.23
CA PRO A 193 29.70 6.47 -18.12
C PRO A 193 29.06 5.33 -17.31
N LEU A 194 27.80 5.01 -17.61
CA LEU A 194 27.09 3.85 -17.09
C LEU A 194 27.21 2.65 -18.03
N PHE A 195 26.96 2.91 -19.32
CA PHE A 195 26.98 1.89 -20.34
C PHE A 195 27.52 2.42 -21.66
N ILE A 196 28.47 1.70 -22.23
CA ILE A 196 29.05 1.91 -23.56
C ILE A 196 28.98 0.58 -24.29
N PRO A 197 28.27 0.49 -25.43
CA PRO A 197 28.21 -0.75 -26.20
C PRO A 197 29.60 -1.26 -26.60
N GLU A 198 29.79 -2.58 -26.68
CA GLU A 198 31.07 -3.22 -27.05
C GLU A 198 31.61 -2.71 -28.40
N ASN A 199 30.71 -2.47 -29.37
CA ASN A 199 31.04 -1.92 -30.68
C ASN A 199 31.36 -0.42 -30.68
N LYS A 200 31.19 0.28 -29.52
CA LYS A 200 31.42 1.70 -29.32
C LYS A 200 30.60 2.64 -30.22
N LEU A 201 29.50 2.14 -30.76
CA LEU A 201 28.56 2.94 -31.54
C LEU A 201 27.51 3.62 -30.59
N SER A 202 26.77 4.57 -31.15
CA SER A 202 25.78 5.34 -30.38
C SER A 202 24.67 4.47 -29.81
N CYS A 203 24.33 4.73 -28.54
CA CYS A 203 23.17 4.18 -27.85
C CYS A 203 22.45 5.27 -27.07
N ILE A 204 21.10 5.24 -27.10
CA ILE A 204 20.23 6.19 -26.42
C ILE A 204 19.06 5.46 -25.74
N ASP A 205 18.21 6.20 -25.03
CA ASP A 205 16.93 5.76 -24.46
C ASP A 205 17.07 4.48 -23.62
N GLY A 206 17.96 4.54 -22.63
CA GLY A 206 18.13 3.41 -21.71
C GLY A 206 16.97 3.28 -20.75
N ASP A 207 16.41 2.06 -20.58
CA ASP A 207 15.42 1.70 -19.57
C ASP A 207 15.92 0.51 -18.75
N ILE A 208 16.05 0.66 -17.42
CA ILE A 208 16.60 -0.37 -16.54
C ILE A 208 15.52 -1.00 -15.70
N VAL A 209 15.38 -2.33 -15.83
CA VAL A 209 14.47 -3.16 -15.05
C VAL A 209 15.26 -4.15 -14.20
N TYR A 210 14.88 -4.28 -12.93
CA TYR A 210 15.44 -5.28 -12.02
C TYR A 210 14.52 -6.49 -11.92
N LYS A 211 15.08 -7.69 -12.18
CA LYS A 211 14.38 -8.97 -12.00
C LYS A 211 15.35 -10.05 -11.49
N ASP A 212 14.97 -10.74 -10.43
CA ASP A 212 15.68 -11.94 -9.93
C ASP A 212 17.20 -11.76 -9.73
N GLY A 213 17.61 -10.60 -9.17
CA GLY A 213 19.01 -10.32 -8.91
C GLY A 213 19.81 -9.81 -10.10
N VAL A 214 19.14 -9.47 -11.22
CA VAL A 214 19.76 -8.99 -12.46
C VAL A 214 19.10 -7.69 -12.91
N TYR A 215 19.91 -6.71 -13.28
CA TYR A 215 19.47 -5.50 -13.97
C TYR A 215 19.52 -5.74 -15.48
N HIS A 216 18.44 -5.39 -16.16
CA HIS A 216 18.28 -5.47 -17.61
C HIS A 216 18.17 -4.04 -18.14
N LEU A 217 19.17 -3.58 -18.89
CA LEU A 217 19.16 -2.28 -19.57
C LEU A 217 18.68 -2.49 -21.00
N PHE A 218 17.45 -2.08 -21.30
CA PHE A 218 16.97 -1.93 -22.68
C PHE A 218 17.47 -0.60 -23.22
N TYR A 219 18.08 -0.59 -24.39
CA TYR A 219 18.63 0.61 -25.00
C TYR A 219 18.45 0.60 -26.52
N LYS A 220 18.27 1.79 -27.10
CA LYS A 220 18.19 1.95 -28.54
C LYS A 220 19.59 2.05 -29.15
N THR A 221 19.83 1.31 -30.23
CA THR A 221 21.00 1.52 -31.10
C THR A 221 20.72 2.70 -32.04
N GLU A 222 21.51 3.79 -31.95
CA GLU A 222 21.26 5.04 -32.69
C GLU A 222 22.13 5.15 -33.93
N GLY A 223 21.47 5.38 -35.08
CA GLY A 223 22.16 5.50 -36.38
C GLY A 223 22.67 4.17 -36.98
N HIS A 224 22.44 3.06 -36.29
CA HIS A 224 22.78 1.72 -36.80
C HIS A 224 21.75 0.72 -36.24
N GLY A 225 21.06 0.00 -37.13
CA GLY A 225 19.99 -0.93 -36.77
C GLY A 225 18.72 -0.25 -36.20
N ASN A 226 18.82 0.86 -35.46
CA ASN A 226 17.72 1.65 -34.92
C ASN A 226 16.66 0.78 -34.21
N GLY A 227 17.10 -0.09 -33.33
CA GLY A 227 16.25 -1.03 -32.61
C GLY A 227 16.63 -1.12 -31.13
N VAL A 228 15.83 -1.82 -30.35
CA VAL A 228 16.04 -2.04 -28.93
C VAL A 228 16.86 -3.30 -28.69
N LYS A 229 18.00 -3.16 -28.01
CA LYS A 229 18.82 -4.24 -27.47
C LYS A 229 18.75 -4.28 -25.96
N VAL A 230 19.31 -5.34 -25.35
CA VAL A 230 19.43 -5.47 -23.91
C VAL A 230 20.88 -5.78 -23.51
N ALA A 231 21.32 -5.16 -22.41
CA ALA A 231 22.52 -5.53 -21.69
C ALA A 231 22.17 -5.83 -20.22
N THR A 232 22.88 -6.78 -19.63
CA THR A 232 22.58 -7.23 -18.25
C THR A 232 23.76 -7.07 -17.32
N THR A 233 23.49 -6.79 -16.03
CA THR A 233 24.49 -6.76 -14.97
C THR A 233 23.88 -7.14 -13.63
N ARG A 234 24.72 -7.48 -12.64
CA ARG A 234 24.29 -7.68 -11.24
C ARG A 234 24.56 -6.47 -10.34
N SER A 235 25.35 -5.51 -10.78
CA SER A 235 25.66 -4.26 -10.07
C SER A 235 25.69 -3.12 -11.07
N LEU A 236 24.89 -2.07 -10.82
CA LEU A 236 24.68 -0.95 -11.75
C LEU A 236 25.97 -0.24 -12.15
N THR A 237 26.88 -0.05 -11.18
CA THR A 237 28.09 0.75 -11.37
C THR A 237 29.38 -0.06 -11.53
N SER A 238 29.28 -1.38 -11.66
CA SER A 238 30.45 -2.26 -11.84
C SER A 238 31.20 -2.04 -13.15
N GLY A 239 30.56 -1.41 -14.13
CA GLY A 239 31.06 -1.31 -15.51
C GLY A 239 31.06 -2.63 -16.28
N GLN A 240 30.50 -3.69 -15.69
CA GLN A 240 30.43 -5.04 -16.28
C GLN A 240 29.01 -5.32 -16.76
N TRP A 241 28.73 -4.89 -17.99
CA TRP A 241 27.49 -5.19 -18.69
C TRP A 241 27.75 -6.28 -19.75
N THR A 242 26.84 -7.24 -19.86
CA THR A 242 26.86 -8.27 -20.88
C THR A 242 25.76 -7.99 -21.89
N GLU A 243 26.11 -7.71 -23.13
CA GLU A 243 25.16 -7.45 -24.21
C GLU A 243 24.57 -8.76 -24.75
N GLU A 244 23.27 -8.76 -25.03
CA GLU A 244 22.61 -9.79 -25.79
C GLU A 244 22.69 -9.45 -27.31
N PRO A 245 22.92 -10.43 -28.18
CA PRO A 245 23.18 -10.16 -29.61
C PRO A 245 21.94 -9.68 -30.36
N ASP A 246 20.74 -10.15 -29.92
CA ASP A 246 19.51 -10.00 -30.69
C ASP A 246 18.74 -8.72 -30.29
N TYR A 247 18.11 -8.12 -31.30
CA TYR A 247 17.12 -7.06 -31.06
C TYR A 247 15.87 -7.63 -30.41
N LYS A 248 15.25 -6.83 -29.53
CA LYS A 248 14.07 -7.24 -28.72
C LYS A 248 12.74 -6.76 -29.28
N GLN A 249 12.75 -5.71 -30.13
CA GLN A 249 11.53 -5.30 -30.81
C GLN A 249 11.00 -6.40 -31.76
N GLN A 250 9.68 -6.45 -31.86
CA GLN A 250 8.98 -7.44 -32.68
C GLN A 250 8.45 -6.82 -34.00
N THR A 251 9.22 -5.90 -34.57
CA THR A 251 8.94 -5.23 -35.85
C THR A 251 10.26 -5.02 -36.60
N ASP A 252 10.18 -4.93 -37.93
CA ASP A 252 11.30 -4.58 -38.82
C ASP A 252 11.49 -3.05 -38.96
N LYS A 253 10.58 -2.27 -38.36
CA LYS A 253 10.66 -0.81 -38.41
C LYS A 253 11.60 -0.28 -37.34
N PRO A 254 12.18 0.92 -37.57
CA PRO A 254 12.94 1.63 -36.55
C PRO A 254 12.06 1.96 -35.32
N VAL A 255 12.62 1.75 -34.12
CA VAL A 255 11.95 1.98 -32.84
C VAL A 255 12.84 2.76 -31.88
N GLU A 256 12.24 3.43 -30.90
CA GLU A 256 12.91 4.17 -29.84
C GLU A 256 12.09 4.17 -28.55
N GLY A 257 12.64 4.72 -27.45
CA GLY A 257 11.88 4.99 -26.26
C GLY A 257 11.34 3.73 -25.58
N ALA A 258 12.20 2.73 -25.33
CA ALA A 258 11.81 1.54 -24.57
C ALA A 258 11.35 1.93 -23.16
N GLY A 259 10.23 1.38 -22.72
CA GLY A 259 9.72 1.48 -21.36
C GLY A 259 9.16 0.15 -20.90
N THR A 260 9.56 -0.31 -19.72
CA THR A 260 9.18 -1.61 -19.19
C THR A 260 8.45 -1.47 -17.85
N PHE A 261 7.33 -2.15 -17.70
CA PHE A 261 6.61 -2.19 -16.43
C PHE A 261 6.06 -3.59 -16.12
N LYS A 262 5.90 -3.89 -14.83
CA LYS A 262 5.32 -5.15 -14.35
C LYS A 262 3.81 -5.02 -14.21
N LEU A 263 3.06 -6.06 -14.59
CA LEU A 263 1.62 -6.13 -14.37
C LEU A 263 1.32 -6.42 -12.89
N ILE A 264 0.37 -5.66 -12.31
CA ILE A 264 -0.06 -5.77 -10.92
C ILE A 264 -0.54 -7.21 -10.63
N GLY A 265 0.03 -7.81 -9.58
CA GLY A 265 -0.33 -9.15 -9.13
C GLY A 265 0.07 -10.29 -10.08
N GLN A 266 0.93 -10.05 -11.06
CA GLN A 266 1.39 -11.04 -12.03
C GLN A 266 2.92 -11.03 -12.15
N ASP A 267 3.52 -12.20 -12.41
CA ASP A 267 4.93 -12.27 -12.83
C ASP A 267 5.02 -12.11 -14.35
N LYS A 268 4.53 -10.98 -14.85
CA LYS A 268 4.49 -10.64 -16.26
C LYS A 268 4.90 -9.17 -16.43
N TYR A 269 5.71 -8.92 -17.44
CA TYR A 269 6.20 -7.58 -17.80
C TYR A 269 5.70 -7.21 -19.19
N ILE A 270 5.46 -5.94 -19.38
CA ILE A 270 5.18 -5.33 -20.67
C ILE A 270 6.41 -4.51 -21.07
N LEU A 271 6.95 -4.75 -22.25
CA LEU A 271 7.91 -3.87 -22.92
C LEU A 271 7.16 -3.10 -24.02
N MET A 272 7.15 -1.79 -23.93
CA MET A 272 6.58 -0.90 -24.93
C MET A 272 7.67 -0.04 -25.55
N TYR A 273 7.48 0.37 -26.80
CA TYR A 273 8.40 1.26 -27.52
C TYR A 273 7.68 2.00 -28.66
N ASP A 274 8.23 3.17 -29.01
CA ASP A 274 7.70 4.03 -30.08
C ASP A 274 8.21 3.56 -31.45
N VAL A 275 7.29 3.14 -32.31
CA VAL A 275 7.57 2.93 -33.75
C VAL A 275 7.48 4.28 -34.44
N TYR A 276 8.44 5.15 -34.14
CA TYR A 276 8.40 6.60 -34.41
C TYR A 276 8.21 6.96 -35.89
N THR A 277 8.59 6.10 -36.83
CA THR A 277 8.34 6.30 -38.25
C THR A 277 6.90 6.04 -38.67
N SER A 278 6.09 5.46 -37.78
CA SER A 278 4.69 5.09 -38.03
C SER A 278 3.71 5.82 -37.12
N GLY A 279 4.19 6.61 -36.16
CA GLY A 279 3.38 7.28 -35.16
C GLY A 279 2.56 6.30 -34.32
N LYS A 280 3.12 5.14 -34.00
CA LYS A 280 2.45 4.07 -33.24
C LYS A 280 3.38 3.52 -32.17
N TYR A 281 2.80 3.13 -31.07
CA TYR A 281 3.46 2.28 -30.06
C TYR A 281 3.29 0.81 -30.43
N GLN A 282 4.29 -0.02 -30.12
CA GLN A 282 4.15 -1.45 -30.06
C GLN A 282 4.29 -1.90 -28.61
N PHE A 283 3.45 -2.84 -28.21
CA PHE A 283 3.43 -3.47 -26.89
C PHE A 283 3.73 -4.94 -27.01
N THR A 284 4.61 -5.43 -26.13
CA THR A 284 4.96 -6.85 -26.05
C THR A 284 4.91 -7.31 -24.61
N GLU A 285 4.51 -8.57 -24.37
CA GLU A 285 4.53 -9.19 -23.05
C GLU A 285 5.65 -10.21 -22.91
N THR A 286 6.17 -10.37 -21.68
CA THR A 286 7.21 -11.33 -21.34
C THR A 286 7.11 -11.73 -19.85
N THR A 287 7.60 -12.93 -19.52
CA THR A 287 7.78 -13.39 -18.13
C THR A 287 9.27 -13.51 -17.76
N ASP A 288 10.17 -13.47 -18.74
CA ASP A 288 11.60 -13.74 -18.56
C ASP A 288 12.52 -12.59 -19.03
N LEU A 289 11.95 -11.48 -19.53
CA LEU A 289 12.65 -10.32 -20.12
C LEU A 289 13.58 -10.69 -21.30
N LYS A 290 13.34 -11.84 -21.93
CA LYS A 290 14.13 -12.36 -23.08
C LYS A 290 13.26 -12.65 -24.28
N ASN A 291 12.15 -13.35 -24.06
CA ASN A 291 11.20 -13.75 -25.09
C ASN A 291 9.96 -12.85 -25.02
N PHE A 292 9.64 -12.20 -26.13
CA PHE A 292 8.58 -11.21 -26.20
C PHE A 292 7.50 -11.63 -27.19
N LYS A 293 6.24 -11.51 -26.76
CA LYS A 293 5.04 -11.76 -27.59
C LYS A 293 4.32 -10.44 -27.84
N VAL A 294 4.03 -10.11 -29.09
CA VAL A 294 3.24 -8.92 -29.47
C VAL A 294 1.82 -9.02 -28.91
N ILE A 295 1.34 -7.93 -28.33
CA ILE A 295 0.00 -7.79 -27.76
C ILE A 295 -0.73 -6.52 -28.24
N ASP A 296 -0.30 -5.92 -29.36
CA ASP A 296 -0.88 -4.69 -29.92
C ASP A 296 -2.40 -4.76 -30.08
N SER A 297 -2.94 -5.93 -30.42
CA SER A 297 -4.39 -6.14 -30.57
C SER A 297 -5.16 -6.15 -29.23
N GLU A 298 -4.45 -6.29 -28.13
CA GLU A 298 -5.02 -6.31 -26.78
C GLU A 298 -4.95 -4.93 -26.11
N VAL A 299 -4.16 -3.98 -26.67
CA VAL A 299 -3.93 -2.65 -26.10
C VAL A 299 -4.75 -1.60 -26.83
N ASN A 300 -5.47 -0.79 -26.06
CA ASN A 300 -6.27 0.32 -26.57
C ASN A 300 -5.85 1.63 -25.90
N MET A 301 -5.78 2.70 -26.72
CA MET A 301 -5.48 4.06 -26.25
C MET A 301 -6.33 5.07 -27.00
N ASN A 302 -6.88 6.06 -26.31
CA ASN A 302 -7.61 7.19 -26.93
C ASN A 302 -6.69 8.39 -27.23
N PHE A 303 -5.38 8.18 -27.27
CA PHE A 303 -4.33 9.18 -27.51
C PHE A 303 -3.14 8.54 -28.25
N HIS A 304 -2.22 9.37 -28.71
CA HIS A 304 -0.98 8.92 -29.36
C HIS A 304 0.22 9.37 -28.53
N PRO A 305 0.78 8.49 -27.68
CA PRO A 305 1.94 8.82 -26.87
C PRO A 305 3.23 8.79 -27.69
N ARG A 306 4.21 9.56 -27.25
CA ARG A 306 5.63 9.39 -27.52
C ARG A 306 6.33 8.88 -26.25
N HIS A 307 7.61 8.57 -26.35
CA HIS A 307 8.44 8.03 -25.29
C HIS A 307 8.00 8.44 -23.88
N GLY A 308 7.73 7.47 -22.99
CA GLY A 308 7.23 7.71 -21.65
C GLY A 308 7.35 6.47 -20.76
N ALA A 309 6.85 6.56 -19.55
CA ALA A 309 6.95 5.50 -18.53
C ALA A 309 5.61 5.23 -17.85
N ILE A 310 5.44 3.98 -17.39
CA ILE A 310 4.24 3.52 -16.68
C ILE A 310 4.62 3.03 -15.30
N ILE A 311 3.89 3.50 -14.28
CA ILE A 311 4.00 2.99 -12.91
C ILE A 311 2.65 2.52 -12.39
N PRO A 312 2.62 1.54 -11.47
CA PRO A 312 1.40 1.20 -10.75
C PRO A 312 1.05 2.29 -9.73
N ILE A 313 -0.25 2.54 -9.54
CA ILE A 313 -0.79 3.52 -8.59
C ILE A 313 -1.88 2.95 -7.71
N THR A 314 -1.99 3.51 -6.50
CA THR A 314 -3.01 3.15 -5.51
C THR A 314 -4.36 3.82 -5.83
N ARG A 315 -5.41 3.37 -5.14
CA ARG A 315 -6.74 3.98 -5.21
C ARG A 315 -6.74 5.47 -4.87
N ALA A 316 -6.05 5.84 -3.80
CA ALA A 316 -5.99 7.23 -3.34
C ALA A 316 -5.29 8.13 -4.37
N GLU A 317 -4.23 7.63 -5.00
CA GLU A 317 -3.51 8.33 -6.07
C GLU A 317 -4.35 8.46 -7.33
N LEU A 318 -4.99 7.38 -7.77
CA LEU A 318 -5.91 7.40 -8.91
C LEU A 318 -7.05 8.42 -8.67
N LYS A 319 -7.67 8.38 -7.47
CA LYS A 319 -8.71 9.34 -7.11
C LYS A 319 -8.20 10.78 -7.20
N ARG A 320 -7.03 11.06 -6.63
CA ARG A 320 -6.44 12.41 -6.58
C ARG A 320 -6.18 12.98 -7.97
N ILE A 321 -5.58 12.18 -8.87
CA ILE A 321 -5.30 12.65 -10.23
C ILE A 321 -6.58 12.77 -11.08
N THR A 322 -7.56 11.89 -10.88
CA THR A 322 -8.86 11.97 -11.58
C THR A 322 -9.75 13.09 -11.06
N ASP A 323 -9.72 13.40 -9.77
CA ASP A 323 -10.39 14.58 -9.20
C ASP A 323 -9.81 15.88 -9.79
N LYS A 324 -8.50 15.90 -10.04
CA LYS A 324 -7.82 17.09 -10.59
C LYS A 324 -8.05 17.28 -12.09
N TRP A 325 -7.97 16.21 -12.88
CA TRP A 325 -7.94 16.31 -14.36
C TRP A 325 -9.12 15.64 -15.05
N GLY A 326 -10.12 15.19 -14.30
CA GLY A 326 -11.29 14.50 -14.81
C GLY A 326 -11.12 12.98 -14.83
N LYS A 327 -12.18 12.28 -14.41
CA LYS A 327 -12.25 10.82 -14.45
C LYS A 327 -12.79 10.37 -15.80
N PRO A 328 -12.04 9.60 -16.59
CA PRO A 328 -12.57 8.94 -17.79
C PRO A 328 -13.78 8.04 -17.45
N ALA A 329 -14.84 8.11 -18.25
CA ALA A 329 -16.07 7.34 -18.02
C ALA A 329 -15.82 5.83 -18.08
N GLU A 330 -14.86 5.41 -18.87
CA GLU A 330 -14.47 4.03 -19.12
C GLU A 330 -13.82 3.35 -17.88
N LEU A 331 -13.30 4.12 -16.93
CA LEU A 331 -12.75 3.56 -15.70
C LEU A 331 -13.80 2.91 -14.79
N GLY A 332 -15.10 3.20 -15.01
CA GLY A 332 -16.18 2.65 -14.21
C GLY A 332 -16.07 3.04 -12.72
N GLU A 333 -16.76 2.29 -11.86
CA GLU A 333 -16.61 2.43 -10.41
C GLU A 333 -15.54 1.45 -9.89
N LEU A 334 -14.66 1.94 -9.01
CA LEU A 334 -13.68 1.08 -8.34
C LEU A 334 -14.40 0.20 -7.31
N PRO A 335 -14.05 -1.09 -7.21
CA PRO A 335 -14.51 -1.92 -6.09
C PRO A 335 -14.18 -1.25 -4.76
N ASN A 336 -15.12 -1.26 -3.80
CA ASN A 336 -14.85 -0.62 -2.51
C ASN A 336 -13.84 -1.40 -1.67
N ASN A 337 -13.89 -2.73 -1.71
CA ASN A 337 -13.03 -3.61 -0.92
C ASN A 337 -11.73 -4.01 -1.65
N PRO A 338 -10.60 -4.15 -0.92
CA PRO A 338 -10.41 -3.81 0.49
C PRO A 338 -10.44 -2.28 0.71
N VAL A 339 -10.95 -1.84 1.89
CA VAL A 339 -11.11 -0.40 2.18
C VAL A 339 -9.87 0.26 2.73
N LEU A 340 -8.95 -0.50 3.35
CA LEU A 340 -7.70 0.01 3.91
C LEU A 340 -6.50 -0.40 3.05
N PRO A 341 -5.48 0.46 2.95
CA PRO A 341 -4.19 0.08 2.39
C PRO A 341 -3.44 -0.85 3.36
N GLY A 342 -2.45 -1.60 2.86
CA GLY A 342 -1.65 -2.50 3.70
C GLY A 342 -2.39 -3.76 4.13
N PHE A 343 -1.77 -4.54 5.03
CA PHE A 343 -2.38 -5.71 5.63
C PHE A 343 -2.89 -5.38 7.02
N HIS A 344 -4.21 -5.51 7.19
CA HIS A 344 -4.92 -5.25 8.43
C HIS A 344 -5.96 -6.33 8.66
N ALA A 345 -6.19 -6.66 9.92
CA ALA A 345 -7.12 -7.70 10.31
C ALA A 345 -7.94 -7.33 11.54
N ASP A 346 -8.90 -8.18 11.87
CA ASP A 346 -9.68 -8.10 13.11
C ASP A 346 -10.25 -6.68 13.33
N PRO A 347 -10.95 -6.11 12.33
CA PRO A 347 -11.31 -4.70 12.34
C PRO A 347 -12.43 -4.40 13.33
N GLU A 348 -12.23 -3.36 14.12
CA GLU A 348 -13.25 -2.74 14.95
C GLU A 348 -13.68 -1.40 14.37
N ILE A 349 -14.97 -1.24 14.09
CA ILE A 349 -15.56 -0.02 13.53
C ILE A 349 -16.25 0.80 14.63
N LEU A 350 -15.91 2.08 14.72
CA LEU A 350 -16.54 3.04 15.61
C LEU A 350 -17.10 4.24 14.83
N TYR A 351 -18.36 4.63 15.09
CA TYR A 351 -18.82 5.99 14.80
C TYR A 351 -18.67 6.85 16.05
N SER A 352 -17.77 7.83 16.03
CA SER A 352 -17.59 8.73 17.15
C SER A 352 -18.65 9.82 17.17
N LYS A 353 -19.40 9.90 18.27
CA LYS A 353 -20.37 10.97 18.52
C LYS A 353 -19.69 12.33 18.76
N GLN A 354 -18.43 12.30 19.23
CA GLN A 354 -17.62 13.49 19.43
C GLN A 354 -17.20 14.12 18.11
N THR A 355 -16.57 13.35 17.20
CA THR A 355 -15.96 13.86 15.98
C THR A 355 -16.89 13.81 14.76
N LYS A 356 -17.99 13.03 14.83
CA LYS A 356 -18.92 12.74 13.73
C LYS A 356 -18.28 12.00 12.55
N LYS A 357 -17.20 11.26 12.81
CA LYS A 357 -16.48 10.44 11.85
C LYS A 357 -16.53 8.96 12.20
N TYR A 358 -16.25 8.13 11.20
CA TYR A 358 -16.04 6.70 11.37
C TYR A 358 -14.55 6.42 11.57
N TYR A 359 -14.25 5.41 12.41
CA TYR A 359 -12.89 4.98 12.69
C TYR A 359 -12.79 3.47 12.58
N ILE A 360 -11.75 2.95 11.96
CA ILE A 360 -11.38 1.54 12.01
C ILE A 360 -10.09 1.41 12.80
N HIS A 361 -10.13 0.59 13.84
CA HIS A 361 -8.99 0.13 14.61
C HIS A 361 -8.74 -1.32 14.26
N SER A 362 -7.51 -1.72 14.03
CA SER A 362 -7.23 -3.06 13.50
C SER A 362 -5.91 -3.64 13.99
N THR A 363 -5.81 -4.96 13.97
CA THR A 363 -4.55 -5.68 14.03
C THR A 363 -3.68 -5.29 12.83
N THR A 364 -2.40 -4.99 13.05
CA THR A 364 -1.43 -4.81 11.96
C THR A 364 -0.91 -6.17 11.50
N ASP A 365 -1.09 -6.48 10.23
CA ASP A 365 -0.66 -7.72 9.58
C ASP A 365 0.57 -7.52 8.67
N GLY A 366 1.00 -8.56 7.96
CA GLY A 366 2.18 -8.54 7.10
C GLY A 366 3.50 -8.81 7.84
N HIS A 367 3.41 -9.21 9.11
CA HIS A 367 4.55 -9.60 9.93
C HIS A 367 4.77 -11.11 9.93
N ALA A 368 6.03 -11.55 10.06
CA ALA A 368 6.34 -12.96 10.17
C ALA A 368 5.83 -13.54 11.50
N GLY A 369 5.26 -14.75 11.45
CA GLY A 369 5.02 -15.58 12.64
C GLY A 369 4.02 -15.01 13.64
N TRP A 370 2.93 -14.38 13.22
CA TRP A 370 1.92 -13.79 14.12
C TRP A 370 2.43 -12.60 14.94
N GLY A 371 3.42 -11.87 14.43
CA GLY A 371 4.29 -10.97 15.17
C GLY A 371 3.85 -9.50 15.24
N GLY A 372 2.58 -9.11 15.09
CA GLY A 372 2.12 -7.74 15.27
C GLY A 372 2.35 -7.22 16.71
N TRP A 373 2.77 -5.95 16.86
CA TRP A 373 3.02 -5.32 18.17
C TRP A 373 2.40 -3.93 18.32
N SER A 374 1.71 -3.43 17.30
CA SER A 374 1.10 -2.11 17.29
C SER A 374 -0.28 -2.11 16.67
N PHE A 375 -1.07 -1.10 16.99
CA PHE A 375 -2.39 -0.85 16.41
C PHE A 375 -2.40 0.47 15.65
N ASN A 376 -2.95 0.42 14.44
CA ASN A 376 -3.19 1.60 13.62
C ASN A 376 -4.67 1.98 13.66
N VAL A 377 -4.94 3.24 13.38
CA VAL A 377 -6.29 3.76 13.27
C VAL A 377 -6.48 4.51 11.95
N PHE A 378 -7.62 4.30 11.34
CA PHE A 378 -8.03 4.96 10.11
C PHE A 378 -9.33 5.72 10.32
N SER A 379 -9.48 6.92 9.74
CA SER A 379 -10.71 7.70 9.83
C SER A 379 -11.38 7.91 8.47
N SER A 380 -12.70 8.05 8.47
CA SER A 380 -13.50 8.33 7.28
C SER A 380 -14.73 9.16 7.60
N ASP A 381 -15.13 10.01 6.65
CA ASP A 381 -16.41 10.74 6.70
C ASP A 381 -17.55 9.98 5.98
N ASN A 382 -17.25 8.94 5.19
CA ASN A 382 -18.19 8.35 4.22
C ASN A 382 -18.09 6.82 4.04
N LEU A 383 -17.26 6.11 4.83
CA LEU A 383 -16.96 4.66 4.75
C LEU A 383 -16.28 4.19 3.44
N LYS A 384 -15.87 5.11 2.57
CA LYS A 384 -15.23 4.81 1.28
C LYS A 384 -13.79 5.32 1.24
N ASP A 385 -13.59 6.57 1.62
CA ASP A 385 -12.30 7.23 1.63
C ASP A 385 -11.75 7.22 3.05
N TRP A 386 -10.63 6.55 3.26
CA TRP A 386 -10.00 6.36 4.56
C TRP A 386 -8.68 7.08 4.64
N THR A 387 -8.48 7.79 5.74
CA THR A 387 -7.21 8.46 6.08
C THR A 387 -6.49 7.65 7.13
N ASP A 388 -5.23 7.33 6.89
CA ASP A 388 -4.35 6.71 7.89
C ASP A 388 -3.95 7.79 8.92
N GLU A 389 -4.39 7.61 10.16
CA GLU A 389 -4.08 8.50 11.29
C GLU A 389 -2.81 8.04 12.04
N GLY A 390 -2.22 6.93 11.60
CA GLY A 390 -0.99 6.37 12.15
C GLY A 390 -1.16 5.39 13.29
N THR A 391 -0.05 5.07 13.95
CA THR A 391 -0.01 4.15 15.10
C THR A 391 -0.48 4.84 16.37
N MET A 392 -1.49 4.28 17.02
CA MET A 392 -2.08 4.81 18.23
C MET A 392 -1.59 4.15 19.52
N LEU A 393 -1.19 2.89 19.46
CA LEU A 393 -0.65 2.13 20.59
C LEU A 393 0.43 1.16 20.08
N ASP A 394 1.59 1.15 20.71
CA ASP A 394 2.72 0.27 20.40
C ASP A 394 3.16 -0.48 21.67
N LEU A 395 3.00 -1.82 21.68
CA LEU A 395 3.33 -2.66 22.81
C LEU A 395 4.85 -2.79 23.07
N LYS A 396 5.67 -2.43 22.09
CA LYS A 396 7.14 -2.40 22.23
C LYS A 396 7.69 -1.04 22.69
N SER A 397 6.81 -0.07 22.88
CA SER A 397 7.18 1.25 23.42
C SER A 397 6.91 1.33 24.92
N ASP A 398 7.28 2.45 25.54
CA ASP A 398 6.98 2.75 26.95
C ASP A 398 5.47 2.95 27.23
N GLN A 399 4.60 2.86 26.20
CA GLN A 399 3.15 2.99 26.37
C GLN A 399 2.53 1.79 27.09
N VAL A 400 3.12 0.58 26.94
CA VAL A 400 2.61 -0.64 27.56
C VAL A 400 3.74 -1.34 28.32
N SER A 401 3.52 -1.62 29.59
CA SER A 401 4.56 -2.19 30.47
C SER A 401 4.46 -3.71 30.67
N TRP A 402 3.34 -4.35 30.29
CA TRP A 402 3.05 -5.76 30.62
C TRP A 402 3.07 -6.69 29.41
N ALA A 403 3.00 -6.15 28.17
CA ALA A 403 3.02 -6.94 26.92
C ALA A 403 3.95 -6.30 25.90
N ASP A 404 4.55 -7.12 25.02
CA ASP A 404 5.50 -6.68 23.98
C ASP A 404 5.23 -7.28 22.59
N GLY A 405 4.15 -8.05 22.43
CA GLY A 405 3.80 -8.70 21.16
C GLY A 405 2.36 -9.17 21.11
N ASN A 406 1.99 -9.71 19.94
CA ASN A 406 0.63 -10.18 19.64
C ASN A 406 -0.44 -9.12 19.95
N ALA A 407 -0.20 -7.90 19.46
CA ALA A 407 -1.17 -6.80 19.48
C ALA A 407 -2.32 -7.16 18.53
N TRP A 408 -3.34 -7.84 19.04
CA TRP A 408 -4.40 -8.44 18.24
C TRP A 408 -5.79 -8.01 18.65
N ALA A 409 -6.70 -8.06 17.66
CA ALA A 409 -8.14 -8.01 17.81
C ALA A 409 -8.60 -6.93 18.79
N PRO A 410 -8.47 -5.66 18.41
CA PRO A 410 -8.88 -4.55 19.25
C PRO A 410 -10.39 -4.39 19.26
N CYS A 411 -10.91 -3.81 20.37
CA CYS A 411 -12.26 -3.26 20.46
C CYS A 411 -12.19 -1.86 21.08
N ILE A 412 -13.07 -0.95 20.65
CA ILE A 412 -13.11 0.40 21.19
C ILE A 412 -14.53 0.83 21.55
N GLU A 413 -14.71 1.42 22.72
CA GLU A 413 -15.99 1.94 23.19
C GLU A 413 -15.88 3.42 23.53
N GLU A 414 -16.77 4.24 22.92
CA GLU A 414 -16.90 5.67 23.24
C GLU A 414 -17.92 5.88 24.37
N LYS A 415 -17.53 6.57 25.44
CA LYS A 415 -18.40 6.83 26.56
C LYS A 415 -18.36 8.30 27.03
N LEU A 416 -19.52 8.87 27.30
CA LEU A 416 -19.61 10.19 27.91
C LEU A 416 -19.45 10.08 29.44
N VAL A 417 -18.37 10.64 29.97
CA VAL A 417 -18.03 10.63 31.41
C VAL A 417 -17.88 12.05 31.89
N ASN A 418 -18.73 12.47 32.81
CA ASN A 418 -18.74 13.84 33.38
C ASN A 418 -18.75 14.96 32.30
N GLY A 419 -19.50 14.75 31.23
CA GLY A 419 -19.65 15.71 30.14
C GLY A 419 -18.50 15.72 29.11
N LYS A 420 -17.54 14.83 29.24
CA LYS A 420 -16.43 14.65 28.29
C LYS A 420 -16.44 13.24 27.69
N TYR A 421 -16.13 13.13 26.42
CA TYR A 421 -15.98 11.82 25.81
C TYR A 421 -14.66 11.19 26.25
N LYS A 422 -14.71 9.87 26.49
CA LYS A 422 -13.58 9.00 26.76
C LYS A 422 -13.68 7.80 25.84
N TYR A 423 -12.53 7.31 25.41
CA TYR A 423 -12.39 6.15 24.55
C TYR A 423 -11.64 5.07 25.29
N TYR A 424 -12.27 3.90 25.41
CA TYR A 424 -11.71 2.73 26.08
C TYR A 424 -11.32 1.73 24.99
N PHE A 425 -10.02 1.52 24.82
CA PHE A 425 -9.46 0.66 23.81
C PHE A 425 -8.98 -0.64 24.46
N TYR A 426 -9.67 -1.73 24.16
CA TYR A 426 -9.35 -3.08 24.66
C TYR A 426 -8.58 -3.81 23.60
N TYR A 427 -7.62 -4.66 24.02
CA TYR A 427 -6.75 -5.36 23.08
C TYR A 427 -6.16 -6.63 23.70
N SER A 428 -5.83 -7.59 22.83
CA SER A 428 -5.06 -8.78 23.21
C SER A 428 -3.58 -8.47 23.13
N GLY A 429 -2.81 -8.95 24.10
CA GLY A 429 -1.36 -8.84 24.13
C GLY A 429 -0.71 -10.08 24.71
N ASN A 430 0.55 -10.32 24.33
CA ASN A 430 1.37 -11.38 24.93
C ASN A 430 2.26 -10.76 26.00
N PRO A 431 2.13 -11.18 27.27
CA PRO A 431 3.01 -10.72 28.34
C PRO A 431 4.48 -10.98 28.06
N THR A 432 5.35 -10.12 28.57
CA THR A 432 6.81 -10.20 28.39
C THR A 432 7.42 -11.50 28.94
N ASP A 433 6.74 -12.16 29.90
CA ASP A 433 7.12 -13.49 30.44
C ASP A 433 6.56 -14.66 29.64
N ASN A 434 5.84 -14.38 28.54
CA ASN A 434 5.19 -15.36 27.68
C ASN A 434 4.22 -16.31 28.39
N SER A 435 3.55 -15.84 29.45
CA SER A 435 2.62 -16.63 30.29
C SER A 435 1.27 -16.93 29.64
N GLY A 436 1.10 -16.57 28.36
CA GLY A 436 -0.14 -16.73 27.58
C GLY A 436 -0.85 -15.42 27.32
N LYS A 437 -1.73 -15.41 26.32
CA LYS A 437 -2.43 -14.20 25.89
C LYS A 437 -3.34 -13.64 27.01
N GLN A 438 -3.37 -12.32 27.11
CA GLN A 438 -4.15 -11.60 28.10
C GLN A 438 -4.79 -10.37 27.45
N ILE A 439 -5.82 -9.82 28.06
CA ILE A 439 -6.56 -8.65 27.55
C ILE A 439 -6.27 -7.45 28.44
N GLY A 440 -5.78 -6.37 27.81
CA GLY A 440 -5.56 -5.07 28.42
C GLY A 440 -6.59 -4.03 28.01
N VAL A 441 -6.51 -2.85 28.63
CA VAL A 441 -7.29 -1.68 28.26
C VAL A 441 -6.45 -0.41 28.37
N ALA A 442 -6.56 0.46 27.36
CA ALA A 442 -5.97 1.78 27.35
C ALA A 442 -7.06 2.85 27.17
N ILE A 443 -6.83 4.07 27.62
CA ILE A 443 -7.84 5.14 27.68
C ILE A 443 -7.31 6.39 26.99
N ALA A 444 -8.18 7.06 26.21
CA ALA A 444 -7.87 8.33 25.56
C ALA A 444 -9.04 9.33 25.62
N ASP A 445 -8.77 10.57 25.24
CA ASP A 445 -9.77 11.63 25.04
C ASP A 445 -10.15 11.83 23.55
N SER A 446 -9.52 11.06 22.66
CA SER A 446 -9.74 11.06 21.21
C SER A 446 -9.74 9.63 20.67
N PRO A 447 -10.50 9.32 19.61
CA PRO A 447 -10.49 7.99 18.98
C PRO A 447 -9.15 7.62 18.35
N THR A 448 -8.29 8.61 18.11
CA THR A 448 -6.93 8.42 17.56
C THR A 448 -5.83 8.46 18.63
N GLY A 449 -6.20 8.57 19.90
CA GLY A 449 -5.27 8.69 21.01
C GLY A 449 -4.81 10.13 21.33
N PRO A 450 -3.67 10.30 22.04
CA PRO A 450 -2.81 9.21 22.56
C PRO A 450 -3.50 8.37 23.63
N PHE A 451 -3.35 7.07 23.54
CA PHE A 451 -3.89 6.14 24.54
C PHE A 451 -2.91 5.91 25.68
N VAL A 452 -3.43 5.83 26.90
CA VAL A 452 -2.67 5.52 28.11
C VAL A 452 -3.14 4.16 28.61
N ASP A 453 -2.25 3.16 28.57
CA ASP A 453 -2.51 1.82 29.06
C ASP A 453 -2.67 1.81 30.60
N LEU A 454 -3.49 0.89 31.09
CA LEU A 454 -3.75 0.74 32.54
C LEU A 454 -2.54 0.25 33.34
N GLY A 455 -1.50 -0.27 32.67
CA GLY A 455 -0.28 -0.82 33.25
C GLY A 455 -0.39 -2.29 33.66
N HIS A 456 -1.54 -2.90 33.48
CA HIS A 456 -1.78 -4.34 33.73
C HIS A 456 -3.01 -4.84 32.97
N PRO A 457 -3.06 -6.13 32.62
CA PRO A 457 -4.23 -6.72 31.97
C PRO A 457 -5.42 -6.84 32.90
N ILE A 458 -6.62 -6.82 32.34
CA ILE A 458 -7.90 -6.97 33.07
C ILE A 458 -8.45 -8.41 33.00
N ILE A 459 -8.02 -9.21 32.02
CA ILE A 459 -8.34 -10.64 31.88
C ILE A 459 -7.05 -11.41 31.70
N THR A 460 -6.74 -12.30 32.64
CA THR A 460 -5.46 -13.02 32.72
C THR A 460 -5.58 -14.53 32.62
N SER A 461 -6.81 -15.08 32.69
CA SER A 461 -7.01 -16.52 32.69
C SER A 461 -8.36 -16.93 32.10
N SER A 462 -8.39 -18.14 31.55
CA SER A 462 -9.59 -18.76 31.00
C SER A 462 -10.55 -19.20 32.12
N PRO A 463 -11.85 -18.92 32.02
CA PRO A 463 -12.85 -19.44 32.96
C PRO A 463 -13.10 -20.94 32.81
N VAL A 464 -12.62 -21.57 31.73
CA VAL A 464 -12.78 -23.00 31.44
C VAL A 464 -11.48 -23.80 31.55
N GLY A 465 -10.36 -23.13 31.89
CA GLY A 465 -9.05 -23.78 32.08
C GLY A 465 -8.31 -24.14 30.78
N HIS A 466 -8.82 -23.80 29.60
CA HIS A 466 -8.19 -23.99 28.30
C HIS A 466 -8.54 -22.84 27.35
N GLY A 467 -8.00 -22.86 26.13
CA GLY A 467 -8.20 -21.80 25.14
C GLY A 467 -7.35 -20.55 25.41
N GLN A 468 -7.61 -19.47 24.68
CA GLN A 468 -6.86 -18.22 24.79
C GLN A 468 -7.76 -17.05 25.17
N GLN A 469 -7.19 -16.10 25.94
CA GLN A 469 -7.86 -14.84 26.31
C GLN A 469 -7.51 -13.80 25.25
N ILE A 470 -8.23 -13.84 24.12
CA ILE A 470 -8.10 -12.93 22.99
C ILE A 470 -9.47 -12.53 22.46
N ASP A 471 -9.49 -11.66 21.47
CA ASP A 471 -10.66 -11.28 20.68
C ASP A 471 -11.75 -10.66 21.55
N VAL A 472 -11.42 -9.55 22.16
CA VAL A 472 -12.30 -8.85 23.06
C VAL A 472 -13.33 -8.04 22.28
N ASP A 473 -14.61 -8.10 22.72
CA ASP A 473 -15.67 -7.19 22.32
C ASP A 473 -16.28 -6.53 23.57
N VAL A 474 -16.60 -5.25 23.47
CA VAL A 474 -17.25 -4.49 24.55
C VAL A 474 -18.49 -3.79 24.01
N PHE A 475 -19.60 -4.05 24.64
CA PHE A 475 -20.90 -3.58 24.23
C PHE A 475 -21.63 -2.89 25.40
N THR A 476 -22.05 -1.64 25.20
CA THR A 476 -22.94 -0.96 26.17
C THR A 476 -24.39 -1.24 25.79
N ASP A 477 -25.08 -2.01 26.63
CA ASP A 477 -26.48 -2.37 26.44
C ASP A 477 -27.40 -1.15 26.40
N PRO A 478 -28.07 -0.85 25.29
CA PRO A 478 -28.93 0.31 25.16
C PRO A 478 -30.21 0.23 26.06
N VAL A 479 -30.57 -0.95 26.56
CA VAL A 479 -31.73 -1.16 27.39
C VAL A 479 -31.44 -0.84 28.86
N SER A 480 -30.35 -1.35 29.38
CA SER A 480 -29.97 -1.18 30.80
C SER A 480 -28.90 -0.11 31.04
N GLY A 481 -28.21 0.33 29.99
CA GLY A 481 -27.06 1.23 30.09
C GLY A 481 -25.83 0.59 30.72
N LYS A 482 -25.81 -0.72 30.89
CA LYS A 482 -24.68 -1.44 31.47
C LYS A 482 -23.68 -1.88 30.41
N PRO A 483 -22.38 -1.76 30.66
CA PRO A 483 -21.35 -2.30 29.76
C PRO A 483 -21.11 -3.79 30.02
N TYR A 484 -20.97 -4.54 28.95
CA TYR A 484 -20.59 -5.95 28.94
C TYR A 484 -19.33 -6.15 28.13
N ILE A 485 -18.55 -7.17 28.50
CA ILE A 485 -17.33 -7.58 27.81
C ILE A 485 -17.43 -9.05 27.44
N TYR A 486 -16.99 -9.39 26.23
CA TYR A 486 -16.97 -10.75 25.69
C TYR A 486 -15.57 -11.06 25.17
N TRP A 487 -15.16 -12.35 25.26
CA TRP A 487 -13.83 -12.76 24.80
C TRP A 487 -13.72 -14.26 24.67
N GLY A 488 -12.63 -14.73 24.04
CA GLY A 488 -12.17 -16.11 24.10
C GLY A 488 -11.96 -16.77 22.74
N ASN A 489 -10.94 -17.58 22.66
CA ASN A 489 -10.66 -18.50 21.58
C ASN A 489 -10.76 -19.94 22.11
N GLY A 490 -11.54 -20.79 21.44
CA GLY A 490 -11.91 -22.13 21.91
C GLY A 490 -13.04 -22.15 22.96
N TYR A 491 -13.48 -21.00 23.39
CA TYR A 491 -14.66 -20.78 24.25
C TYR A 491 -15.14 -19.32 24.09
N MET A 492 -16.42 -19.06 24.33
CA MET A 492 -16.94 -17.71 24.49
C MET A 492 -17.30 -17.47 25.96
N ALA A 493 -16.75 -16.44 26.54
CA ALA A 493 -17.12 -15.94 27.86
C ALA A 493 -17.66 -14.53 27.77
N GLY A 494 -18.55 -14.14 28.70
CA GLY A 494 -19.06 -12.79 28.85
C GLY A 494 -19.15 -12.40 30.33
N ALA A 495 -19.09 -11.09 30.61
CA ALA A 495 -19.26 -10.54 31.95
C ALA A 495 -19.79 -9.09 31.90
N GLU A 496 -20.41 -8.63 32.99
CA GLU A 496 -20.68 -7.20 33.16
C GLU A 496 -19.42 -6.47 33.61
N LEU A 497 -19.06 -5.36 32.93
CA LEU A 497 -18.01 -4.46 33.37
C LEU A 497 -18.54 -3.55 34.52
N ASN A 498 -17.65 -3.08 35.35
CA ASN A 498 -17.94 -1.99 36.28
C ASN A 498 -18.09 -0.66 35.49
N LYS A 499 -18.64 0.35 36.15
CA LYS A 499 -18.84 1.67 35.53
C LYS A 499 -17.57 2.38 35.12
N ASP A 500 -16.42 1.96 35.67
CA ASP A 500 -15.09 2.45 35.33
C ASP A 500 -14.60 1.98 33.95
N MET A 501 -15.26 0.97 33.34
CA MET A 501 -14.89 0.34 32.07
C MET A 501 -13.54 -0.40 32.11
N THR A 502 -12.88 -0.50 33.25
CA THR A 502 -11.52 -1.08 33.40
C THR A 502 -11.47 -2.30 34.31
N SER A 503 -12.59 -2.74 34.82
CA SER A 503 -12.67 -3.90 35.71
C SER A 503 -13.96 -4.69 35.54
N LEU A 504 -13.86 -6.03 35.70
CA LEU A 504 -14.98 -6.95 35.54
C LEU A 504 -15.74 -7.12 36.87
N LYS A 505 -17.06 -7.27 36.78
CA LYS A 505 -17.85 -7.84 37.87
C LYS A 505 -17.68 -9.35 37.87
N LYS A 506 -16.62 -9.87 38.51
CA LYS A 506 -16.19 -11.27 38.48
C LYS A 506 -17.30 -12.30 38.69
N LYS A 507 -18.33 -11.95 39.52
CA LYS A 507 -19.47 -12.84 39.80
C LYS A 507 -20.43 -13.00 38.59
N THR A 508 -20.31 -12.19 37.56
CA THR A 508 -21.13 -12.25 36.37
C THR A 508 -20.46 -12.97 35.22
N ILE A 509 -19.22 -13.45 35.39
CA ILE A 509 -18.53 -14.21 34.35
C ILE A 509 -19.36 -15.46 34.01
N THR A 510 -19.76 -15.57 32.76
CA THR A 510 -20.59 -16.64 32.23
C THR A 510 -19.95 -17.22 30.99
N VAL A 511 -19.81 -18.54 30.92
CA VAL A 511 -19.41 -19.24 29.70
C VAL A 511 -20.63 -19.36 28.81
N MET A 512 -20.53 -18.86 27.60
CA MET A 512 -21.67 -18.69 26.68
C MET A 512 -21.42 -19.38 25.33
N THR A 513 -20.39 -20.22 25.24
CA THR A 513 -20.03 -20.93 24.01
C THR A 513 -21.25 -21.60 23.40
N PRO A 514 -21.66 -21.26 22.16
CA PRO A 514 -22.76 -21.96 21.48
C PRO A 514 -22.44 -23.43 21.27
N GLU A 515 -23.43 -24.31 21.46
CA GLU A 515 -23.28 -25.75 21.27
C GLU A 515 -23.69 -26.16 19.84
N GLY A 516 -23.08 -27.26 19.35
CA GLY A 516 -23.42 -27.91 18.08
C GLY A 516 -22.49 -27.52 16.92
N GLY A 517 -22.74 -28.12 15.76
CA GLY A 517 -21.98 -27.92 14.52
C GLY A 517 -20.56 -28.47 14.51
N THR A 518 -19.85 -28.22 13.43
CA THR A 518 -18.41 -28.51 13.27
C THR A 518 -17.67 -27.20 13.05
N LEU A 519 -16.32 -27.25 13.10
CA LEU A 519 -15.48 -26.06 12.77
C LEU A 519 -15.68 -25.59 11.33
N GLN A 520 -16.17 -26.42 10.44
CA GLN A 520 -16.48 -26.10 9.05
C GLN A 520 -17.90 -25.55 8.85
N ASP A 521 -18.80 -25.74 9.80
CA ASP A 521 -20.19 -25.30 9.71
C ASP A 521 -20.42 -23.98 10.49
N TYR A 522 -20.61 -24.07 11.81
CA TYR A 522 -20.93 -22.91 12.64
C TYR A 522 -20.44 -23.02 14.10
N ALA A 523 -19.60 -24.01 14.41
CA ALA A 523 -19.04 -24.15 15.75
C ALA A 523 -18.17 -22.95 16.12
N TYR A 524 -18.33 -22.45 17.33
CA TYR A 524 -17.57 -21.33 17.82
C TYR A 524 -16.07 -21.61 17.83
N ARG A 525 -15.28 -20.75 17.17
CA ARG A 525 -13.82 -20.76 17.26
C ARG A 525 -13.31 -19.57 18.08
N GLU A 526 -13.70 -18.33 17.71
CA GLU A 526 -13.16 -17.09 18.25
C GLU A 526 -13.99 -15.86 17.82
N ALA A 527 -13.53 -14.65 18.13
CA ALA A 527 -14.05 -13.37 17.68
C ALA A 527 -15.54 -13.17 18.03
N PRO A 528 -15.92 -13.20 19.31
CA PRO A 528 -17.28 -12.85 19.69
C PRO A 528 -17.54 -11.37 19.39
N TYR A 529 -18.72 -11.06 18.85
CA TYR A 529 -19.19 -9.70 18.63
C TYR A 529 -20.67 -9.59 18.99
N VAL A 530 -21.08 -8.51 19.70
CA VAL A 530 -22.45 -8.41 20.20
C VAL A 530 -23.07 -7.05 19.86
N PHE A 531 -24.28 -7.07 19.32
CA PHE A 531 -25.10 -5.87 19.15
C PHE A 531 -26.56 -6.13 19.48
N TYR A 532 -27.32 -5.05 19.68
CA TYR A 532 -28.74 -5.10 20.00
C TYR A 532 -29.58 -4.51 18.88
N ARG A 533 -30.64 -5.23 18.49
CA ARG A 533 -31.63 -4.75 17.51
C ARG A 533 -33.02 -5.30 17.83
N ASN A 534 -34.01 -4.42 17.91
CA ASN A 534 -35.44 -4.77 18.03
C ASN A 534 -35.78 -5.80 19.11
N GLY A 535 -35.20 -5.67 20.31
CA GLY A 535 -35.51 -6.54 21.45
C GLY A 535 -34.72 -7.87 21.49
N LEU A 536 -33.70 -8.00 20.64
CA LEU A 536 -32.80 -9.15 20.60
C LEU A 536 -31.34 -8.70 20.66
N TYR A 537 -30.53 -9.48 21.37
CA TYR A 537 -29.09 -9.43 21.34
C TYR A 537 -28.62 -10.42 20.26
N TYR A 538 -27.84 -9.96 19.31
CA TYR A 538 -27.22 -10.73 18.26
C TYR A 538 -25.80 -11.02 18.66
N PHE A 539 -25.41 -12.28 18.63
CA PHE A 539 -24.07 -12.77 18.90
C PHE A 539 -23.50 -13.31 17.61
N LEU A 540 -22.43 -12.71 17.13
CA LEU A 540 -21.67 -13.14 15.98
C LEU A 540 -20.36 -13.76 16.47
N TRP A 541 -19.85 -14.73 15.73
CA TRP A 541 -18.55 -15.35 16.00
C TRP A 541 -17.94 -15.91 14.74
N SER A 542 -16.63 -16.15 14.80
CA SER A 542 -15.89 -16.79 13.73
C SER A 542 -15.81 -18.30 13.92
N VAL A 543 -15.88 -18.99 12.80
CA VAL A 543 -15.81 -20.45 12.66
C VAL A 543 -14.58 -20.79 11.84
N ASP A 544 -13.92 -21.93 12.15
CA ASP A 544 -12.65 -22.38 11.60
C ASP A 544 -11.43 -21.53 12.07
N ASP A 545 -10.29 -21.65 11.44
CA ASP A 545 -9.06 -20.94 11.78
C ASP A 545 -8.85 -19.73 10.87
N THR A 546 -8.34 -18.63 11.43
CA THR A 546 -8.14 -17.38 10.68
C THR A 546 -7.18 -17.50 9.49
N GLY A 547 -6.35 -18.55 9.42
CA GLY A 547 -5.53 -18.90 8.25
C GLY A 547 -6.24 -19.81 7.24
N SER A 548 -7.48 -20.23 7.51
CA SER A 548 -8.25 -21.10 6.63
C SER A 548 -9.04 -20.30 5.59
N PRO A 549 -9.03 -20.70 4.31
CA PRO A 549 -9.93 -20.12 3.32
C PRO A 549 -11.43 -20.25 3.68
N ASN A 550 -11.77 -21.20 4.54
CA ASN A 550 -13.14 -21.42 5.04
C ASN A 550 -13.51 -20.59 6.27
N TYR A 551 -12.60 -19.78 6.79
CA TYR A 551 -12.89 -18.89 7.92
C TYR A 551 -14.13 -18.03 7.59
N HIS A 552 -15.17 -18.08 8.43
CA HIS A 552 -16.48 -17.49 8.14
C HIS A 552 -17.21 -17.04 9.41
N VAL A 553 -18.29 -16.26 9.27
CA VAL A 553 -19.07 -15.72 10.38
C VAL A 553 -20.38 -16.49 10.52
N ALA A 554 -20.64 -16.95 11.73
CA ALA A 554 -21.93 -17.48 12.14
C ALA A 554 -22.55 -16.63 13.26
N TYR A 555 -23.85 -16.81 13.51
CA TYR A 555 -24.57 -16.04 14.54
C TYR A 555 -25.65 -16.83 15.26
N GLY A 556 -26.03 -16.30 16.40
CA GLY A 556 -27.20 -16.67 17.18
C GLY A 556 -27.80 -15.45 17.88
N THR A 557 -28.90 -15.64 18.57
CA THR A 557 -29.61 -14.57 19.30
C THR A 557 -29.92 -14.96 20.72
N SER A 558 -30.16 -13.93 21.56
CA SER A 558 -30.60 -14.09 22.95
C SER A 558 -31.54 -12.96 23.37
N LYS A 559 -32.29 -13.19 24.44
CA LYS A 559 -33.05 -12.15 25.14
C LYS A 559 -32.25 -11.45 26.23
N SER A 560 -31.03 -11.89 26.48
CA SER A 560 -30.14 -11.37 27.52
C SER A 560 -28.73 -11.15 26.98
N PRO A 561 -28.02 -10.10 27.41
CA PRO A 561 -26.64 -9.86 27.00
C PRO A 561 -25.64 -10.94 27.48
N LEU A 562 -26.01 -11.76 28.46
CA LEU A 562 -25.20 -12.89 28.94
C LEU A 562 -25.82 -14.26 28.62
N GLY A 563 -26.56 -14.34 27.53
CA GLY A 563 -27.12 -15.59 27.04
C GLY A 563 -28.32 -16.10 27.83
N PRO A 564 -28.74 -17.38 27.61
CA PRO A 564 -28.14 -18.32 26.66
C PRO A 564 -28.35 -17.91 25.19
N ILE A 565 -27.40 -18.32 24.34
CA ILE A 565 -27.44 -18.06 22.89
C ILE A 565 -28.21 -19.17 22.19
N THR A 566 -29.21 -18.80 21.40
CA THR A 566 -29.88 -19.72 20.47
C THR A 566 -29.26 -19.53 19.09
N VAL A 567 -28.58 -20.56 18.60
CA VAL A 567 -27.99 -20.56 17.24
C VAL A 567 -29.12 -20.42 16.21
N ALA A 568 -28.92 -19.57 15.22
CA ALA A 568 -29.89 -19.38 14.15
C ALA A 568 -30.07 -20.65 13.31
N LYS A 569 -31.25 -20.80 12.68
CA LYS A 569 -31.52 -21.97 11.80
C LYS A 569 -30.54 -22.01 10.62
N ASP A 570 -30.28 -20.86 10.02
CA ASP A 570 -29.31 -20.66 8.94
C ASP A 570 -28.23 -19.71 9.47
N PRO A 571 -27.25 -20.24 10.23
CA PRO A 571 -26.38 -19.40 11.06
C PRO A 571 -25.26 -18.69 10.29
N VAL A 572 -24.86 -19.19 9.12
CA VAL A 572 -23.73 -18.64 8.36
C VAL A 572 -24.16 -17.40 7.59
N ILE A 573 -23.64 -16.24 8.00
CA ILE A 573 -24.03 -14.94 7.43
C ILE A 573 -22.96 -14.34 6.51
N LEU A 574 -21.71 -14.74 6.63
CA LEU A 574 -20.62 -14.29 5.77
C LEU A 574 -19.66 -15.47 5.55
N ILE A 575 -19.40 -15.79 4.29
CA ILE A 575 -18.54 -16.89 3.88
C ILE A 575 -17.82 -16.54 2.58
N GLN A 576 -16.73 -17.24 2.27
CA GLN A 576 -15.94 -17.08 1.04
C GLN A 576 -16.80 -17.09 -0.24
N ASP A 577 -16.31 -16.39 -1.28
CA ASP A 577 -16.79 -16.45 -2.66
C ASP A 577 -15.63 -16.78 -3.61
N PRO A 578 -15.29 -18.08 -3.79
CA PRO A 578 -14.16 -18.49 -4.64
C PRO A 578 -14.27 -18.03 -6.08
N ALA A 579 -15.50 -17.83 -6.61
CA ALA A 579 -15.72 -17.35 -7.98
C ALA A 579 -15.18 -15.91 -8.17
N LYS A 580 -15.14 -15.13 -7.08
CA LYS A 580 -14.56 -13.79 -7.04
C LYS A 580 -13.14 -13.77 -6.47
N GLY A 581 -12.57 -14.91 -6.07
CA GLY A 581 -11.28 -14.98 -5.39
C GLY A 581 -11.29 -14.41 -3.96
N ILE A 582 -12.43 -14.51 -3.25
CA ILE A 582 -12.62 -14.03 -1.88
C ILE A 582 -12.60 -15.22 -0.94
N TYR A 583 -11.73 -15.17 0.09
CA TYR A 583 -11.49 -16.28 1.00
C TYR A 583 -11.27 -15.78 2.44
N GLY A 584 -11.61 -16.63 3.43
CA GLY A 584 -11.32 -16.39 4.84
C GLY A 584 -11.99 -15.14 5.38
N THR A 585 -13.30 -14.99 5.12
CA THR A 585 -14.09 -13.79 5.42
C THR A 585 -14.72 -13.91 6.81
N ALA A 586 -14.03 -13.42 7.85
CA ALA A 586 -14.57 -13.45 9.22
C ALA A 586 -13.94 -12.38 10.12
N HIS A 587 -14.01 -12.60 11.44
CA HIS A 587 -13.59 -11.69 12.50
C HIS A 587 -14.11 -10.27 12.24
N ASN A 588 -15.36 -10.07 12.59
CA ASN A 588 -16.11 -8.88 12.21
C ASN A 588 -16.44 -7.96 13.37
N SER A 589 -16.67 -6.70 13.04
CA SER A 589 -17.50 -5.76 13.79
C SER A 589 -18.72 -5.33 12.97
N VAL A 590 -19.68 -4.66 13.59
CA VAL A 590 -20.94 -4.23 12.96
C VAL A 590 -21.19 -2.76 13.21
N LEU A 591 -21.57 -2.04 12.16
CA LEU A 591 -21.92 -0.63 12.22
C LEU A 591 -23.38 -0.43 11.86
N GLN A 592 -24.15 0.24 12.74
CA GLN A 592 -25.40 0.89 12.36
C GLN A 592 -25.14 2.36 12.02
N ILE A 593 -25.60 2.80 10.85
CA ILE A 593 -25.54 4.23 10.50
C ILE A 593 -26.43 5.02 11.45
N PRO A 594 -25.91 6.04 12.14
CA PRO A 594 -26.64 6.76 13.16
C PRO A 594 -27.99 7.31 12.67
N GLY A 595 -29.03 7.00 13.43
CA GLY A 595 -30.40 7.48 13.15
C GLY A 595 -31.13 6.74 12.03
N THR A 596 -30.58 5.63 11.54
CA THR A 596 -31.19 4.79 10.46
C THR A 596 -31.28 3.32 10.86
N ASP A 597 -31.92 2.48 10.04
CA ASP A 597 -31.83 1.01 10.12
C ASP A 597 -30.94 0.46 8.99
N GLU A 598 -29.89 1.20 8.65
CA GLU A 598 -28.88 0.80 7.69
C GLU A 598 -27.66 0.24 8.41
N TRP A 599 -27.24 -0.98 8.05
CA TRP A 599 -26.21 -1.73 8.76
C TRP A 599 -25.11 -2.19 7.82
N TYR A 600 -23.90 -2.24 8.33
CA TYR A 600 -22.70 -2.73 7.66
C TYR A 600 -21.98 -3.74 8.54
N ILE A 601 -21.40 -4.76 7.92
CA ILE A 601 -20.43 -5.66 8.54
C ILE A 601 -19.04 -5.27 8.05
N VAL A 602 -18.13 -5.08 8.99
CA VAL A 602 -16.71 -4.78 8.74
C VAL A 602 -15.92 -6.00 9.17
N TYR A 603 -15.13 -6.56 8.29
CA TYR A 603 -14.50 -7.86 8.48
C TYR A 603 -13.15 -7.92 7.78
N HIS A 604 -12.33 -8.92 8.04
CA HIS A 604 -11.18 -9.18 7.20
C HIS A 604 -11.41 -10.36 6.25
N ARG A 605 -10.66 -10.38 5.16
CA ARG A 605 -10.49 -11.53 4.26
C ARG A 605 -9.00 -11.82 4.06
N ILE A 606 -8.65 -13.06 3.69
CA ILE A 606 -7.28 -13.41 3.28
C ILE A 606 -7.00 -12.82 1.90
N ASN A 607 -5.85 -12.16 1.73
CA ASN A 607 -5.43 -11.74 0.39
C ASN A 607 -5.22 -12.95 -0.52
N LYS A 608 -5.83 -12.92 -1.70
CA LYS A 608 -5.83 -14.04 -2.67
C LYS A 608 -4.45 -14.54 -3.10
N ASN A 609 -3.40 -13.72 -2.96
CA ASN A 609 -2.03 -14.08 -3.31
C ASN A 609 -1.30 -14.84 -2.18
N TYR A 610 -1.93 -15.01 -1.01
CA TYR A 610 -1.34 -15.61 0.20
C TYR A 610 -2.16 -16.79 0.74
N LEU A 611 -2.80 -17.56 -0.15
CA LEU A 611 -3.71 -18.65 0.26
C LEU A 611 -2.99 -19.95 0.65
N LYS A 612 -1.73 -20.12 0.26
CA LYS A 612 -0.98 -21.34 0.56
C LYS A 612 -0.38 -21.29 1.97
N PRO A 613 -0.31 -22.41 2.70
CA PRO A 613 0.24 -22.43 4.05
C PRO A 613 1.63 -21.80 4.19
N GLU A 614 2.51 -22.04 3.22
CA GLU A 614 3.87 -21.45 3.17
C GLU A 614 3.88 -19.92 2.99
N GLN A 615 2.77 -19.33 2.58
CA GLN A 615 2.59 -17.89 2.40
C GLN A 615 2.00 -17.21 3.64
N SER A 616 1.71 -17.96 4.70
CA SER A 616 1.15 -17.47 5.96
C SER A 616 -0.16 -16.68 5.79
N PRO A 617 -1.24 -17.32 5.29
CA PRO A 617 -2.50 -16.62 4.99
C PRO A 617 -3.08 -15.89 6.20
N GLY A 618 -2.96 -16.44 7.41
CA GLY A 618 -3.48 -15.84 8.64
C GLY A 618 -2.78 -14.54 9.07
N THR A 619 -1.72 -14.11 8.38
CA THR A 619 -1.01 -12.85 8.65
C THR A 619 -0.95 -11.93 7.44
N HIS A 620 -1.76 -12.21 6.41
CA HIS A 620 -1.86 -11.38 5.19
C HIS A 620 -3.34 -11.14 4.86
N ARG A 621 -4.01 -10.43 5.76
CA ARG A 621 -5.45 -10.16 5.71
C ARG A 621 -5.74 -8.72 5.32
N GLU A 622 -6.93 -8.48 4.77
CA GLU A 622 -7.39 -7.19 4.25
C GLU A 622 -8.74 -6.83 4.83
N VAL A 623 -8.94 -5.58 5.23
CA VAL A 623 -10.21 -5.11 5.79
C VAL A 623 -11.21 -4.78 4.69
N CYS A 624 -12.43 -5.27 4.86
CA CYS A 624 -13.55 -5.10 3.96
C CYS A 624 -14.79 -4.57 4.69
N ILE A 625 -15.66 -3.88 3.97
CA ILE A 625 -16.95 -3.39 4.45
C ILE A 625 -18.02 -3.77 3.44
N ASP A 626 -19.05 -4.48 3.89
CA ASP A 626 -20.22 -4.80 3.07
C ASP A 626 -21.53 -4.51 3.81
N ARG A 627 -22.61 -4.31 3.06
CA ARG A 627 -23.92 -4.05 3.62
C ARG A 627 -24.48 -5.32 4.28
N MET A 628 -25.02 -5.17 5.50
CA MET A 628 -25.69 -6.23 6.24
C MET A 628 -27.20 -5.94 6.29
N GLU A 629 -28.03 -6.88 5.90
CA GLU A 629 -29.46 -6.73 5.83
C GLU A 629 -30.19 -7.76 6.71
N PHE A 630 -31.41 -7.41 7.13
CA PHE A 630 -32.27 -8.26 7.95
C PHE A 630 -33.54 -8.63 7.20
N ASN A 631 -34.04 -9.83 7.46
CA ASN A 631 -35.36 -10.25 7.06
C ASN A 631 -36.44 -9.63 7.99
N ALA A 632 -37.68 -9.71 7.58
CA ALA A 632 -38.81 -9.17 8.37
C ALA A 632 -38.97 -9.83 9.75
N ASP A 633 -38.53 -11.08 9.91
CA ASP A 633 -38.51 -11.83 11.17
C ASP A 633 -37.32 -11.52 12.06
N GLY A 634 -36.40 -10.63 11.62
CA GLY A 634 -35.19 -10.26 12.33
C GLY A 634 -33.99 -11.15 12.07
N THR A 635 -34.10 -12.20 11.25
CA THR A 635 -32.92 -13.00 10.86
C THR A 635 -32.00 -12.20 9.94
N ILE A 636 -30.68 -12.42 10.06
CA ILE A 636 -29.69 -11.77 9.20
C ILE A 636 -29.67 -12.46 7.83
N ARG A 637 -29.72 -11.70 6.75
CA ARG A 637 -29.51 -12.21 5.40
C ARG A 637 -28.04 -12.51 5.19
N GLN A 638 -27.72 -13.59 4.48
CA GLN A 638 -26.36 -13.89 4.10
C GLN A 638 -25.77 -12.73 3.29
N VAL A 639 -24.66 -12.19 3.78
CA VAL A 639 -23.90 -11.11 3.14
C VAL A 639 -23.19 -11.67 1.90
N LYS A 640 -23.21 -10.90 0.82
CA LYS A 640 -22.45 -11.22 -0.40
C LYS A 640 -21.14 -10.45 -0.33
N PRO A 641 -19.99 -11.09 -0.05
CA PRO A 641 -18.72 -10.41 0.05
C PRO A 641 -18.30 -9.82 -1.29
N THR A 642 -17.69 -8.61 -1.26
CA THR A 642 -17.23 -7.90 -2.46
C THR A 642 -15.74 -7.60 -2.46
#